data_83630be02aabdde5edbc8b831678a045
#
_entry.id   83630be02aabdde5edbc8b831678a045
#
_cell.length_a   1.000
_cell.length_b   1.000
_cell.length_c   1.000
_cell.angle_alpha   90.00
_cell.angle_beta   90.00
_cell.angle_gamma   90.00
#
_symmetry.space_group_name_H-M   'P 1'
#
loop_
_entity.id
_entity.type
_entity.pdbx_description
1 polymer ?
#
loop_
_entity_poly.entity_id
_entity_poly.type
_entity_poly.pdbx_seq_one_letter_code
_entity_poly.pdbx_strand_id
1 'polypeptide(L)'
;MTTGIVNSKNMRLTALAYDMAMAGVAMYVALILRLSTFEGLDNYSLVGPFSGLDDYNLIFGAVLPFVAAAGASLLTLRTYRTSWRHASTADLTNIVKAVTLAVLIYMPICFIMNRLYLIPRTSIVLAWMVFLLLMAGSRIGYRLFREGHLFFERHPMALGQVPILIVGGGLDAKILLLRLDKASEYYPVGVLDDGVDGALLGGVPVLGRIADVERVVEKFRDAGDRPRKLVVVDRALPPARLNALVETANRLGLTIARAPNPTQFRPATSDGPELQPISVEDLLGRPQIVLDFTPVRRFIAGRRVLVTGAGGSIGSEVVRQVCAIGPSAICLVDASEFNLYTIDSEVSEQWPTIERVARVIDVRHRLLIDRCFASFKPEIVFHAAALKHVPLVEANPVEAIWTNAIGTRHVCDSAAAVGCRAMVLISTDKAVNPTNVMGASKRCAEGYCQTLARAHEGRPGAPHFVAVRFGNVLGSSGSVVPLFERQLKAGGPLTVTHPDIERYFMTIREAVQLVLQASALGVTDTTLAGRVFALDMGTPVKIADLARQMIRLAGLKPGKDVAIEFTGLRPGEKLFEEVFHAGERIEPTAVPRVNVASPRTPLHLPAFSLIFDAVEQACCCGREDEALRLLRRIVPEYEAPPRPSPARLASTAPAAAVGVEAGSEPAYEKLLFRGQDRPASLAADPSSPSKWM
;
A
#
# COMPACT_ATOMS: atom_id res chain seq x y z
N MET A 1 -20.75 12.97 -26.96
CA MET A 1 -20.64 11.49 -27.02
C MET A 1 -20.94 10.85 -28.38
N THR A 2 -21.54 11.55 -29.31
CA THR A 2 -21.98 11.03 -30.63
C THR A 2 -20.90 11.05 -31.71
N THR A 3 -19.93 11.94 -31.67
CA THR A 3 -18.84 12.07 -32.69
C THR A 3 -17.76 10.99 -32.61
N GLY A 4 -17.54 10.36 -31.44
CA GLY A 4 -16.53 9.30 -31.26
C GLY A 4 -16.93 7.91 -31.82
N ILE A 5 -18.24 7.63 -31.88
CA ILE A 5 -18.76 6.31 -32.31
C ILE A 5 -18.80 6.20 -33.84
N VAL A 6 -19.04 7.29 -34.53
CA VAL A 6 -19.05 7.32 -36.01
C VAL A 6 -17.64 7.12 -36.55
N ASN A 7 -16.62 7.65 -35.85
CA ASN A 7 -15.22 7.54 -36.30
C ASN A 7 -14.65 6.08 -36.15
N SER A 8 -15.15 5.32 -35.16
CA SER A 8 -14.69 3.94 -34.92
C SER A 8 -15.26 2.91 -35.92
N LYS A 9 -16.47 3.11 -36.43
CA LYS A 9 -17.07 2.23 -37.46
C LYS A 9 -16.40 2.43 -38.83
N ASN A 10 -16.12 3.66 -39.20
CA ASN A 10 -15.45 3.96 -40.46
C ASN A 10 -14.03 3.42 -40.49
N MET A 11 -13.30 3.49 -39.37
CA MET A 11 -11.94 2.97 -39.24
C MET A 11 -11.88 1.45 -39.33
N ARG A 12 -12.91 0.73 -38.88
CA ARG A 12 -13.01 -0.74 -39.02
C ARG A 12 -13.33 -1.19 -40.44
N LEU A 13 -14.18 -0.44 -41.15
CA LEU A 13 -14.50 -0.67 -42.56
C LEU A 13 -13.29 -0.42 -43.47
N THR A 14 -12.52 0.63 -43.21
CA THR A 14 -11.28 0.90 -43.95
C THR A 14 -10.22 -0.15 -43.73
N ALA A 15 -10.07 -0.68 -42.50
CA ALA A 15 -9.15 -1.77 -42.22
C ALA A 15 -9.54 -3.06 -42.93
N LEU A 16 -10.82 -3.41 -42.96
CA LEU A 16 -11.30 -4.58 -43.69
C LEU A 16 -11.09 -4.42 -45.21
N ALA A 17 -11.41 -3.27 -45.77
CA ALA A 17 -11.21 -2.96 -47.18
C ALA A 17 -9.72 -3.06 -47.58
N TYR A 18 -8.83 -2.57 -46.71
CA TYR A 18 -7.40 -2.69 -46.90
C TYR A 18 -6.94 -4.16 -46.88
N ASP A 19 -7.37 -4.94 -45.88
CA ASP A 19 -7.01 -6.37 -45.79
C ASP A 19 -7.54 -7.17 -46.98
N MET A 20 -8.72 -6.86 -47.52
CA MET A 20 -9.26 -7.47 -48.74
C MET A 20 -8.46 -7.06 -49.98
N ALA A 21 -8.05 -5.79 -50.07
CA ALA A 21 -7.18 -5.34 -51.17
C ALA A 21 -5.83 -6.08 -51.14
N MET A 22 -5.23 -6.28 -49.96
CA MET A 22 -4.00 -7.05 -49.79
C MET A 22 -4.17 -8.53 -50.23
N ALA A 23 -5.33 -9.15 -50.00
CA ALA A 23 -5.65 -10.46 -50.50
C ALA A 23 -5.64 -10.51 -52.02
N GLY A 24 -6.25 -9.51 -52.69
CA GLY A 24 -6.22 -9.38 -54.13
C GLY A 24 -4.81 -9.22 -54.69
N VAL A 25 -4.01 -8.34 -54.09
CA VAL A 25 -2.60 -8.15 -54.44
C VAL A 25 -1.80 -9.44 -54.24
N ALA A 26 -2.02 -10.14 -53.14
CA ALA A 26 -1.32 -11.39 -52.84
C ALA A 26 -1.56 -12.48 -53.88
N MET A 27 -2.81 -12.67 -54.32
CA MET A 27 -3.15 -13.64 -55.33
C MET A 27 -2.58 -13.25 -56.72
N TYR A 28 -2.67 -11.97 -57.04
CA TYR A 28 -2.10 -11.44 -58.30
C TYR A 28 -0.59 -11.62 -58.35
N VAL A 29 0.13 -11.22 -57.32
CA VAL A 29 1.59 -11.42 -57.20
C VAL A 29 1.97 -12.89 -57.27
N ALA A 30 1.22 -13.78 -56.60
CA ALA A 30 1.48 -15.20 -56.59
C ALA A 30 1.34 -15.82 -58.03
N LEU A 31 0.37 -15.33 -58.80
CA LEU A 31 0.18 -15.73 -60.17
C LEU A 31 1.35 -15.25 -61.05
N ILE A 32 1.75 -13.99 -60.92
CA ILE A 32 2.91 -13.45 -61.68
C ILE A 32 4.17 -14.24 -61.34
N LEU A 33 4.51 -14.39 -60.08
CA LEU A 33 5.70 -15.13 -59.64
C LEU A 33 5.73 -16.56 -60.19
N ARG A 34 4.57 -17.21 -60.29
CA ARG A 34 4.50 -18.57 -60.81
C ARG A 34 4.64 -18.60 -62.32
N LEU A 35 4.02 -17.66 -63.02
CA LEU A 35 4.08 -17.62 -64.48
C LEU A 35 5.48 -17.18 -65.01
N SER A 36 6.11 -16.20 -64.34
CA SER A 36 7.45 -15.71 -64.67
C SER A 36 8.57 -16.72 -64.45
N THR A 37 8.39 -17.71 -63.56
CA THR A 37 9.44 -18.72 -63.26
C THR A 37 9.53 -19.85 -64.27
N PHE A 38 8.55 -20.02 -65.19
CA PHE A 38 8.47 -21.14 -66.12
C PHE A 38 8.73 -20.80 -67.60
N GLU A 39 8.68 -19.49 -67.94
CA GLU A 39 9.05 -19.00 -69.28
C GLU A 39 10.28 -18.11 -69.11
N GLY A 40 11.38 -18.48 -69.77
CA GLY A 40 12.68 -17.83 -69.60
C GLY A 40 12.62 -16.27 -69.70
N LEU A 41 13.47 -15.63 -68.91
CA LEU A 41 13.54 -14.20 -68.65
C LEU A 41 13.68 -13.22 -69.81
N ASP A 42 13.72 -13.73 -71.05
CA ASP A 42 14.17 -12.93 -72.20
C ASP A 42 13.09 -12.13 -72.96
N ASN A 43 11.81 -12.22 -72.55
CA ASN A 43 10.73 -11.57 -73.30
C ASN A 43 9.66 -10.86 -72.50
N TYR A 44 9.98 -10.32 -71.32
CA TYR A 44 8.96 -9.59 -70.50
C TYR A 44 9.14 -8.08 -70.53
N SER A 45 8.22 -7.40 -71.22
CA SER A 45 7.87 -6.01 -70.85
C SER A 45 6.94 -6.03 -69.67
N LEU A 46 7.14 -5.12 -68.71
CA LEU A 46 6.33 -4.96 -67.45
C LEU A 46 4.81 -4.80 -67.66
N VAL A 47 4.31 -4.83 -68.86
CA VAL A 47 2.91 -4.56 -69.26
C VAL A 47 2.24 -5.73 -69.97
N GLY A 48 2.90 -6.86 -70.23
CA GLY A 48 2.32 -7.92 -71.03
C GLY A 48 2.73 -9.37 -70.82
N PRO A 49 2.62 -9.98 -69.64
CA PRO A 49 2.82 -11.41 -69.46
C PRO A 49 1.58 -12.27 -69.80
N PHE A 50 0.49 -11.71 -70.29
CA PHE A 50 -0.80 -12.39 -70.41
C PHE A 50 -1.34 -12.47 -71.84
N SER A 51 -0.49 -12.49 -72.85
CA SER A 51 -0.88 -12.60 -74.27
C SER A 51 -1.57 -13.93 -74.65
N GLY A 52 -1.94 -14.77 -73.66
CA GLY A 52 -2.64 -16.05 -73.92
C GLY A 52 -3.82 -16.32 -72.94
N LEU A 53 -4.03 -15.46 -71.93
CA LEU A 53 -5.17 -15.54 -71.01
C LEU A 53 -5.85 -14.18 -71.05
N ASP A 54 -7.11 -14.10 -71.50
CA ASP A 54 -7.89 -12.86 -71.34
C ASP A 54 -7.81 -12.38 -69.91
N ASP A 55 -7.32 -11.15 -69.66
CA ASP A 55 -7.20 -10.52 -68.35
C ASP A 55 -8.48 -10.65 -67.50
N TYR A 56 -9.60 -10.69 -68.18
CA TYR A 56 -10.92 -10.94 -67.60
C TYR A 56 -11.02 -12.30 -66.89
N ASN A 57 -10.56 -13.37 -67.55
CA ASN A 57 -10.67 -14.70 -66.96
C ASN A 57 -9.76 -14.90 -65.75
N LEU A 58 -8.64 -14.19 -65.69
CA LEU A 58 -7.70 -14.24 -64.54
C LEU A 58 -8.29 -13.49 -63.33
N ILE A 59 -8.82 -12.27 -63.53
CA ILE A 59 -9.40 -11.45 -62.46
C ILE A 59 -10.66 -12.11 -61.93
N PHE A 60 -11.59 -12.47 -62.77
CA PHE A 60 -12.87 -13.06 -62.35
C PHE A 60 -12.76 -14.53 -61.90
N GLY A 61 -11.84 -15.29 -62.49
CA GLY A 61 -11.69 -16.71 -62.19
C GLY A 61 -10.77 -17.05 -61.02
N ALA A 62 -9.80 -16.16 -60.67
CA ALA A 62 -8.85 -16.43 -59.63
C ALA A 62 -8.83 -15.37 -58.50
N VAL A 63 -8.68 -14.09 -58.86
CA VAL A 63 -8.47 -13.03 -57.86
C VAL A 63 -9.74 -12.72 -57.07
N LEU A 64 -10.86 -12.54 -57.78
CA LEU A 64 -12.12 -12.17 -57.12
C LEU A 64 -12.67 -13.24 -56.16
N PRO A 65 -12.66 -14.54 -56.52
CA PRO A 65 -13.03 -15.61 -55.58
C PRO A 65 -12.08 -15.69 -54.37
N PHE A 66 -10.78 -15.41 -54.55
CA PHE A 66 -9.85 -15.36 -53.45
C PHE A 66 -10.13 -14.19 -52.47
N VAL A 67 -10.41 -13.01 -53.03
CA VAL A 67 -10.80 -11.83 -52.23
C VAL A 67 -12.11 -12.09 -51.45
N ALA A 68 -13.08 -12.77 -52.09
CA ALA A 68 -14.33 -13.13 -51.42
C ALA A 68 -14.10 -14.16 -50.30
N ALA A 69 -13.29 -15.17 -50.51
CA ALA A 69 -12.90 -16.17 -49.51
C ALA A 69 -12.13 -15.53 -48.35
N ALA A 70 -11.20 -14.61 -48.65
CA ALA A 70 -10.48 -13.82 -47.64
C ALA A 70 -11.43 -12.93 -46.83
N GLY A 71 -12.36 -12.23 -47.50
CA GLY A 71 -13.36 -11.40 -46.83
C GLY A 71 -14.23 -12.20 -45.85
N ALA A 72 -14.71 -13.38 -46.27
CA ALA A 72 -15.48 -14.29 -45.42
C ALA A 72 -14.67 -14.75 -44.21
N SER A 73 -13.41 -15.13 -44.40
CA SER A 73 -12.49 -15.53 -43.30
C SER A 73 -12.22 -14.40 -42.32
N LEU A 74 -11.88 -13.21 -42.84
CA LEU A 74 -11.58 -12.00 -42.02
C LEU A 74 -12.78 -11.54 -41.20
N LEU A 75 -14.01 -11.67 -41.77
CA LEU A 75 -15.27 -11.37 -41.05
C LEU A 75 -15.55 -12.38 -39.94
N THR A 76 -15.35 -13.68 -40.21
CA THR A 76 -15.58 -14.78 -39.27
C THR A 76 -14.65 -14.68 -38.06
N LEU A 77 -13.35 -14.48 -38.30
CA LEU A 77 -12.33 -14.36 -37.25
C LEU A 77 -12.19 -12.93 -36.70
N ARG A 78 -12.99 -11.98 -37.21
CA ARG A 78 -13.08 -10.59 -36.73
C ARG A 78 -11.73 -9.88 -36.62
N THR A 79 -10.78 -10.17 -37.50
CA THR A 79 -9.40 -9.63 -37.51
C THR A 79 -9.37 -8.10 -37.68
N TYR A 80 -10.41 -7.50 -38.30
CA TYR A 80 -10.59 -6.06 -38.43
C TYR A 80 -10.90 -5.31 -37.12
N ARG A 81 -11.13 -6.05 -36.02
CA ARG A 81 -11.36 -5.46 -34.69
C ARG A 81 -10.09 -5.24 -33.89
N THR A 82 -8.98 -5.88 -34.28
CA THR A 82 -7.70 -5.73 -33.62
C THR A 82 -7.11 -4.36 -33.91
N SER A 83 -6.62 -3.70 -32.88
CA SER A 83 -5.98 -2.40 -32.99
C SER A 83 -4.60 -2.58 -33.65
N TRP A 84 -4.37 -1.94 -34.78
CA TRP A 84 -3.06 -1.91 -35.44
C TRP A 84 -1.94 -1.33 -34.56
N ARG A 85 -2.36 -0.64 -33.49
CA ARG A 85 -1.47 0.04 -32.54
C ARG A 85 -0.82 -0.89 -31.52
N HIS A 86 -1.39 -2.07 -31.28
CA HIS A 86 -0.94 -3.00 -30.24
C HIS A 86 -0.93 -4.44 -30.75
N ALA A 87 -0.27 -4.68 -31.89
CA ALA A 87 -0.15 -6.04 -32.45
C ALA A 87 0.58 -6.94 -31.45
N SER A 88 -0.15 -7.89 -30.87
CA SER A 88 0.36 -8.89 -29.95
C SER A 88 0.71 -10.20 -30.67
N THR A 89 1.42 -11.12 -30.00
CA THR A 89 1.66 -12.48 -30.52
C THR A 89 0.35 -13.23 -30.77
N ALA A 90 -0.70 -12.95 -30.00
CA ALA A 90 -2.03 -13.50 -30.21
C ALA A 90 -2.68 -12.99 -31.52
N ASP A 91 -2.44 -11.73 -31.89
CA ASP A 91 -2.95 -11.16 -33.14
C ASP A 91 -2.25 -11.78 -34.33
N LEU A 92 -0.95 -12.04 -34.25
CA LEU A 92 -0.20 -12.75 -35.29
C LEU A 92 -0.75 -14.17 -35.52
N THR A 93 -1.04 -14.87 -34.45
CA THR A 93 -1.66 -16.21 -34.50
C THR A 93 -3.05 -16.16 -35.16
N ASN A 94 -3.86 -15.11 -34.88
CA ASN A 94 -5.15 -14.91 -35.52
C ASN A 94 -5.03 -14.58 -37.02
N ILE A 95 -4.00 -13.84 -37.44
CA ILE A 95 -3.69 -13.57 -38.86
C ILE A 95 -3.37 -14.87 -39.56
N VAL A 96 -2.50 -15.71 -38.99
CA VAL A 96 -2.18 -17.02 -39.57
C VAL A 96 -3.43 -17.89 -39.76
N LYS A 97 -4.28 -17.96 -38.74
CA LYS A 97 -5.57 -18.66 -38.81
C LYS A 97 -6.48 -18.10 -39.93
N ALA A 98 -6.58 -16.76 -40.01
CA ALA A 98 -7.42 -16.10 -41.00
C ALA A 98 -6.96 -16.35 -42.43
N VAL A 99 -5.65 -16.23 -42.69
CA VAL A 99 -5.07 -16.47 -43.99
C VAL A 99 -5.20 -17.93 -44.37
N THR A 100 -4.98 -18.86 -43.45
CA THR A 100 -5.13 -20.30 -43.71
C THR A 100 -6.60 -20.65 -43.98
N LEU A 101 -7.55 -20.12 -43.22
CA LEU A 101 -8.97 -20.32 -43.43
C LEU A 101 -9.43 -19.74 -44.77
N ALA A 102 -8.91 -18.59 -45.21
CA ALA A 102 -9.19 -18.01 -46.53
C ALA A 102 -8.79 -18.96 -47.66
N VAL A 103 -7.61 -19.58 -47.59
CA VAL A 103 -7.16 -20.57 -48.56
C VAL A 103 -8.04 -21.84 -48.54
N LEU A 104 -8.42 -22.32 -47.35
CA LEU A 104 -9.31 -23.47 -47.19
C LEU A 104 -10.72 -23.22 -47.77
N ILE A 105 -11.23 -22.01 -47.69
CA ILE A 105 -12.51 -21.62 -48.30
C ILE A 105 -12.33 -21.47 -49.84
N TYR A 106 -11.20 -20.94 -50.26
CA TYR A 106 -10.91 -20.70 -51.68
C TYR A 106 -10.81 -21.98 -52.49
N MET A 107 -10.17 -23.05 -51.97
CA MET A 107 -9.95 -24.31 -52.69
C MET A 107 -11.24 -24.97 -53.19
N PRO A 108 -12.30 -25.18 -52.36
CA PRO A 108 -13.58 -25.69 -52.84
C PRO A 108 -14.26 -24.80 -53.90
N ILE A 109 -14.19 -23.47 -53.67
CA ILE A 109 -14.77 -22.50 -54.64
C ILE A 109 -14.13 -22.67 -56.03
N CYS A 110 -12.81 -22.71 -56.09
CA CYS A 110 -12.09 -22.90 -57.35
C CYS A 110 -12.31 -24.29 -57.96
N PHE A 111 -12.47 -25.33 -57.13
CA PHE A 111 -12.81 -26.67 -57.60
C PHE A 111 -14.20 -26.69 -58.26
N ILE A 112 -15.19 -26.03 -57.69
CA ILE A 112 -16.55 -25.96 -58.24
C ILE A 112 -16.62 -25.11 -59.50
N MET A 113 -15.91 -23.96 -59.52
CA MET A 113 -15.95 -23.04 -60.66
C MET A 113 -15.21 -23.53 -61.88
N ASN A 114 -13.94 -24.04 -61.70
CA ASN A 114 -13.01 -24.28 -62.81
C ASN A 114 -12.28 -25.63 -62.71
N ARG A 115 -12.68 -26.58 -61.85
CA ARG A 115 -11.99 -27.85 -61.55
C ARG A 115 -10.48 -27.67 -61.32
N LEU A 116 -10.03 -26.51 -60.87
CA LEU A 116 -8.63 -26.10 -60.65
C LEU A 116 -7.78 -26.09 -61.97
N TYR A 117 -8.40 -26.01 -63.15
CA TYR A 117 -7.69 -26.09 -64.43
C TYR A 117 -6.98 -24.78 -64.79
N LEU A 118 -7.53 -23.63 -64.36
CA LEU A 118 -7.03 -22.28 -64.64
C LEU A 118 -5.94 -21.77 -63.68
N ILE A 119 -5.72 -22.46 -62.57
CA ILE A 119 -4.84 -21.97 -61.51
C ILE A 119 -3.77 -23.00 -61.18
N PRO A 120 -2.48 -22.68 -61.39
CA PRO A 120 -1.40 -23.57 -60.97
C PRO A 120 -1.46 -23.84 -59.47
N ARG A 121 -1.44 -25.10 -59.04
CA ARG A 121 -1.57 -25.50 -57.63
C ARG A 121 -0.57 -24.82 -56.71
N THR A 122 0.64 -24.55 -57.18
CA THR A 122 1.69 -23.83 -56.45
C THR A 122 1.37 -22.36 -56.24
N SER A 123 0.54 -21.72 -57.10
CA SER A 123 0.11 -20.33 -56.91
C SER A 123 -0.75 -20.14 -55.64
N ILE A 124 -1.47 -21.18 -55.22
CA ILE A 124 -2.26 -21.16 -54.00
C ILE A 124 -1.36 -21.07 -52.73
N VAL A 125 -0.27 -21.86 -52.74
CA VAL A 125 0.72 -21.84 -51.66
C VAL A 125 1.46 -20.50 -51.61
N LEU A 126 1.86 -20.01 -52.82
CA LEU A 126 2.48 -18.68 -52.93
C LEU A 126 1.54 -17.57 -52.47
N ALA A 127 0.24 -17.61 -52.83
CA ALA A 127 -0.74 -16.65 -52.39
C ALA A 127 -0.92 -16.67 -50.85
N TRP A 128 -0.89 -17.86 -50.27
CA TRP A 128 -0.90 -18.01 -48.80
C TRP A 128 0.30 -17.33 -48.17
N MET A 129 1.52 -17.58 -48.66
CA MET A 129 2.75 -16.97 -48.13
C MET A 129 2.78 -15.45 -48.31
N VAL A 130 2.47 -14.97 -49.53
CA VAL A 130 2.46 -13.54 -49.84
C VAL A 130 1.38 -12.80 -49.05
N PHE A 131 0.18 -13.37 -48.91
CA PHE A 131 -0.91 -12.78 -48.12
C PHE A 131 -0.55 -12.70 -46.63
N LEU A 132 0.06 -13.76 -46.09
CA LEU A 132 0.56 -13.75 -44.72
C LEU A 132 1.60 -12.63 -44.49
N LEU A 133 2.57 -12.52 -45.44
CA LEU A 133 3.64 -11.54 -45.39
C LEU A 133 3.09 -10.10 -45.51
N LEU A 134 2.14 -9.86 -46.38
CA LEU A 134 1.50 -8.54 -46.53
C LEU A 134 0.67 -8.17 -45.29
N MET A 135 -0.12 -9.11 -44.74
CA MET A 135 -0.93 -8.90 -43.56
C MET A 135 -0.11 -8.69 -42.29
N ALA A 136 0.90 -9.50 -42.06
CA ALA A 136 1.79 -9.37 -40.90
C ALA A 136 2.75 -8.19 -41.07
N GLY A 137 3.36 -8.07 -42.26
CA GLY A 137 4.35 -7.05 -42.58
C GLY A 137 3.77 -5.61 -42.53
N SER A 138 2.54 -5.41 -43.04
CA SER A 138 1.91 -4.11 -42.97
C SER A 138 1.62 -3.66 -41.51
N ARG A 139 1.21 -4.58 -40.63
CA ARG A 139 0.97 -4.29 -39.22
C ARG A 139 2.26 -4.05 -38.45
N ILE A 140 3.28 -4.88 -38.70
CA ILE A 140 4.63 -4.71 -38.13
C ILE A 140 5.27 -3.43 -38.65
N GLY A 141 5.17 -3.17 -39.95
CA GLY A 141 5.71 -1.96 -40.58
C GLY A 141 5.03 -0.67 -40.08
N TYR A 142 3.71 -0.68 -39.93
CA TYR A 142 2.98 0.44 -39.34
C TYR A 142 3.41 0.69 -37.89
N ARG A 143 3.58 -0.37 -37.11
CA ARG A 143 4.09 -0.28 -35.74
C ARG A 143 5.50 0.31 -35.72
N LEU A 144 6.41 -0.22 -36.53
CA LEU A 144 7.79 0.26 -36.66
C LEU A 144 7.86 1.72 -37.10
N PHE A 145 7.03 2.11 -38.10
CA PHE A 145 6.99 3.48 -38.59
C PHE A 145 6.46 4.47 -37.54
N ARG A 146 5.46 4.05 -36.76
CA ARG A 146 4.85 4.92 -35.75
C ARG A 146 5.60 4.93 -34.42
N GLU A 147 6.17 3.79 -34.01
CA GLU A 147 7.00 3.66 -32.80
C GLU A 147 8.43 4.16 -33.05
N GLY A 148 8.84 4.39 -34.30
CA GLY A 148 10.12 5.00 -34.68
C GLY A 148 11.35 4.13 -34.45
N HIS A 149 11.18 2.80 -34.20
CA HIS A 149 12.28 1.94 -33.78
C HIS A 149 12.41 0.68 -34.64
N LEU A 150 13.34 0.70 -35.54
CA LEU A 150 13.94 -0.51 -36.15
C LEU A 150 15.15 -1.02 -35.36
N PHE A 151 15.80 -0.18 -34.62
CA PHE A 151 16.91 -0.51 -33.70
C PHE A 151 16.80 0.38 -32.47
N PHE A 152 17.10 -0.17 -31.32
CA PHE A 152 17.11 0.38 -29.98
C PHE A 152 17.81 1.75 -29.88
N GLU A 153 17.20 2.80 -30.44
CA GLU A 153 17.62 4.15 -30.11
C GLU A 153 16.96 4.54 -28.78
N ARG A 154 17.81 4.83 -27.80
CA ARG A 154 17.41 5.56 -26.59
C ARG A 154 16.61 6.77 -27.06
N HIS A 155 15.35 6.89 -26.65
CA HIS A 155 14.64 8.15 -26.86
C HIS A 155 15.50 9.25 -26.24
N PRO A 156 15.81 10.33 -26.95
CA PRO A 156 16.45 11.46 -26.32
C PRO A 156 15.56 11.92 -25.18
N MET A 157 16.17 12.11 -24.00
CA MET A 157 15.49 12.63 -22.81
C MET A 157 14.84 13.97 -23.18
N ALA A 158 13.53 14.07 -23.01
CA ALA A 158 12.83 15.32 -23.26
C ALA A 158 13.28 16.39 -22.26
N LEU A 159 13.32 17.65 -22.69
CA LEU A 159 13.64 18.76 -21.79
C LEU A 159 12.71 18.76 -20.58
N GLY A 160 13.28 18.65 -19.38
CA GLY A 160 12.54 18.64 -18.11
C GLY A 160 12.31 17.26 -17.49
N GLN A 161 12.61 16.14 -18.16
CA GLN A 161 12.49 14.82 -17.57
C GLN A 161 13.60 14.54 -16.56
N VAL A 162 13.25 13.85 -15.47
CA VAL A 162 14.18 13.43 -14.43
C VAL A 162 14.69 12.01 -14.76
N PRO A 163 16.01 11.83 -15.01
CA PRO A 163 16.58 10.52 -15.26
C PRO A 163 16.55 9.66 -14.01
N ILE A 164 15.95 8.46 -14.12
CA ILE A 164 15.81 7.50 -13.04
C ILE A 164 16.52 6.20 -13.34
N LEU A 165 17.05 5.56 -12.28
CA LEU A 165 17.59 4.20 -12.33
C LEU A 165 16.66 3.30 -11.50
N ILE A 166 16.13 2.25 -12.12
CA ILE A 166 15.17 1.34 -11.50
C ILE A 166 15.93 0.21 -10.80
N VAL A 167 15.56 -0.07 -9.55
CA VAL A 167 16.15 -1.13 -8.72
C VAL A 167 15.13 -2.25 -8.51
N GLY A 168 15.43 -3.43 -9.02
CA GLY A 168 14.57 -4.61 -9.09
C GLY A 168 14.00 -4.81 -10.48
N GLY A 169 13.89 -6.08 -10.88
CA GLY A 169 13.34 -6.54 -12.16
C GLY A 169 11.92 -7.11 -12.03
N GLY A 170 11.62 -8.06 -12.88
CA GLY A 170 10.37 -8.83 -12.81
C GLY A 170 9.14 -8.09 -13.34
N LEU A 171 7.97 -8.51 -12.84
CA LEU A 171 6.67 -8.01 -13.32
C LEU A 171 6.42 -6.55 -12.92
N ASP A 172 6.76 -6.18 -11.69
CA ASP A 172 6.52 -4.84 -11.16
C ASP A 172 7.32 -3.77 -11.92
N ALA A 173 8.57 -4.08 -12.26
CA ALA A 173 9.39 -3.19 -13.10
C ALA A 173 8.80 -3.05 -14.51
N LYS A 174 8.31 -4.14 -15.11
CA LYS A 174 7.62 -4.09 -16.42
C LYS A 174 6.37 -3.22 -16.36
N ILE A 175 5.57 -3.35 -15.30
CA ILE A 175 4.37 -2.54 -15.11
C ILE A 175 4.73 -1.05 -14.94
N LEU A 176 5.75 -0.74 -14.16
CA LEU A 176 6.24 0.63 -14.03
C LEU A 176 6.69 1.20 -15.37
N LEU A 177 7.55 0.46 -16.12
CA LEU A 177 8.07 0.88 -17.42
C LEU A 177 6.96 1.10 -18.46
N LEU A 178 5.91 0.27 -18.46
CA LEU A 178 4.75 0.46 -19.32
C LEU A 178 3.95 1.74 -18.98
N ARG A 179 4.07 2.25 -17.76
CA ARG A 179 3.41 3.48 -17.31
C ARG A 179 4.24 4.74 -17.49
N LEU A 180 5.55 4.60 -17.62
CA LEU A 180 6.46 5.69 -17.94
C LEU A 180 6.34 6.00 -19.44
N ASP A 181 5.32 6.74 -19.83
CA ASP A 181 5.10 7.22 -21.21
C ASP A 181 6.01 8.42 -21.51
N LYS A 182 6.12 8.80 -22.79
CA LYS A 182 6.87 9.97 -23.29
C LYS A 182 6.49 11.29 -22.62
N ALA A 183 5.27 11.39 -22.10
CA ALA A 183 4.76 12.54 -21.33
C ALA A 183 5.07 12.47 -19.83
N SER A 184 5.72 11.38 -19.35
CA SER A 184 6.08 11.23 -17.96
C SER A 184 7.19 12.20 -17.53
N GLU A 185 7.12 12.71 -16.31
CA GLU A 185 8.19 13.46 -15.66
C GLU A 185 9.50 12.66 -15.56
N TYR A 186 9.43 11.32 -15.57
CA TYR A 186 10.57 10.43 -15.33
C TYR A 186 11.04 9.74 -16.61
N TYR A 187 12.38 9.68 -16.77
CA TYR A 187 13.06 9.00 -17.87
C TYR A 187 13.90 7.81 -17.33
N PRO A 188 13.56 6.53 -17.67
CA PRO A 188 14.31 5.38 -17.19
C PRO A 188 15.62 5.20 -17.95
N VAL A 189 16.75 5.42 -17.28
CA VAL A 189 18.11 5.27 -17.85
C VAL A 189 18.51 3.79 -17.92
N GLY A 190 18.07 2.97 -16.97
CA GLY A 190 18.40 1.56 -16.88
C GLY A 190 17.71 0.87 -15.71
N VAL A 191 17.89 -0.44 -15.66
CA VAL A 191 17.41 -1.29 -14.58
C VAL A 191 18.60 -1.98 -13.92
N LEU A 192 18.58 -2.14 -12.60
CA LEU A 192 19.49 -2.99 -11.83
C LEU A 192 18.70 -4.20 -11.31
N ASP A 193 19.15 -5.41 -11.63
CA ASP A 193 18.50 -6.65 -11.22
C ASP A 193 19.50 -7.77 -10.98
N ASP A 194 19.31 -8.54 -9.91
CA ASP A 194 20.22 -9.64 -9.57
C ASP A 194 20.00 -10.90 -10.45
N GLY A 195 18.89 -10.94 -11.21
CA GLY A 195 18.49 -12.13 -11.95
C GLY A 195 19.01 -12.25 -13.38
N VAL A 196 19.26 -11.14 -14.11
CA VAL A 196 19.59 -11.19 -15.55
C VAL A 196 20.45 -10.01 -15.96
N ASP A 197 21.74 -10.23 -16.22
CA ASP A 197 22.64 -9.23 -16.80
C ASP A 197 22.43 -9.12 -18.32
N GLY A 198 22.40 -7.90 -18.86
CA GLY A 198 22.42 -7.61 -20.29
C GLY A 198 21.09 -7.81 -21.03
N ALA A 199 20.02 -8.16 -20.35
CA ALA A 199 18.69 -8.26 -20.94
C ALA A 199 18.00 -6.89 -21.06
N LEU A 200 16.98 -6.82 -21.92
CA LEU A 200 16.10 -5.67 -22.05
C LEU A 200 14.80 -5.94 -21.32
N LEU A 201 14.44 -5.06 -20.43
CA LEU A 201 13.17 -5.10 -19.69
C LEU A 201 12.29 -3.94 -20.18
N GLY A 202 11.19 -4.24 -20.89
CA GLY A 202 10.32 -3.20 -21.43
C GLY A 202 11.00 -2.18 -22.35
N GLY A 203 12.11 -2.57 -23.02
CA GLY A 203 12.89 -1.69 -23.87
C GLY A 203 14.03 -0.93 -23.14
N VAL A 204 14.15 -1.08 -21.83
CA VAL A 204 15.18 -0.45 -21.00
C VAL A 204 16.27 -1.49 -20.65
N PRO A 205 17.58 -1.16 -20.81
CA PRO A 205 18.66 -2.12 -20.56
C PRO A 205 18.83 -2.42 -19.07
N VAL A 206 19.08 -3.70 -18.75
CA VAL A 206 19.58 -4.11 -17.42
C VAL A 206 21.09 -3.85 -17.40
N LEU A 207 21.52 -2.92 -16.55
CA LEU A 207 22.89 -2.37 -16.55
C LEU A 207 23.82 -3.10 -15.59
N GLY A 208 23.30 -3.98 -14.75
CA GLY A 208 24.05 -4.76 -13.78
C GLY A 208 23.19 -5.17 -12.59
N ARG A 209 23.86 -5.72 -11.57
CA ARG A 209 23.21 -6.14 -10.32
C ARG A 209 22.91 -4.95 -9.40
N ILE A 210 22.04 -5.16 -8.42
CA ILE A 210 21.69 -4.14 -7.42
C ILE A 210 22.93 -3.63 -6.67
N ALA A 211 23.91 -4.50 -6.42
CA ALA A 211 25.18 -4.11 -5.79
C ALA A 211 26.06 -3.21 -6.66
N ASP A 212 25.84 -3.16 -7.96
CA ASP A 212 26.65 -2.39 -8.92
C ASP A 212 26.18 -0.92 -9.08
N VAL A 213 25.25 -0.43 -8.26
CA VAL A 213 24.65 0.90 -8.41
C VAL A 213 25.69 2.00 -8.53
N GLU A 214 26.76 1.96 -7.72
CA GLU A 214 27.83 2.96 -7.72
C GLU A 214 28.59 2.96 -9.05
N ARG A 215 28.99 1.77 -9.51
CA ARG A 215 29.68 1.59 -10.79
C ARG A 215 28.81 2.03 -11.99
N VAL A 216 27.53 1.75 -11.93
CA VAL A 216 26.59 2.10 -13.00
C VAL A 216 26.36 3.61 -13.04
N VAL A 217 26.16 4.27 -11.90
CA VAL A 217 25.97 5.72 -11.84
C VAL A 217 27.22 6.47 -12.28
N GLU A 218 28.42 5.95 -11.95
CA GLU A 218 29.70 6.53 -12.37
C GLU A 218 29.87 6.49 -13.89
N LYS A 219 29.39 5.45 -14.59
CA LYS A 219 29.40 5.38 -16.07
C LYS A 219 28.62 6.52 -16.73
N PHE A 220 27.65 7.10 -16.03
CA PHE A 220 26.84 8.21 -16.54
C PHE A 220 27.33 9.58 -16.03
N ARG A 221 28.54 9.66 -15.44
CA ARG A 221 29.04 10.88 -14.80
C ARG A 221 29.14 12.07 -15.77
N ASP A 222 29.59 11.78 -16.99
CA ASP A 222 29.80 12.79 -18.04
C ASP A 222 28.67 12.82 -19.08
N ALA A 223 27.64 11.96 -18.90
CA ALA A 223 26.50 11.90 -19.78
C ALA A 223 25.37 12.80 -19.28
N GLY A 224 24.67 13.46 -20.20
CA GLY A 224 23.56 14.35 -19.86
C GLY A 224 22.34 13.63 -19.22
N ASP A 225 22.34 12.30 -19.24
CA ASP A 225 21.32 11.41 -18.69
C ASP A 225 21.75 10.75 -17.36
N ARG A 226 22.66 11.37 -16.61
CA ARG A 226 23.05 10.88 -15.28
C ARG A 226 21.83 10.71 -14.38
N PRO A 227 21.61 9.51 -13.79
CA PRO A 227 20.51 9.28 -12.87
C PRO A 227 20.50 10.31 -11.73
N ARG A 228 19.32 10.85 -11.43
CA ARG A 228 19.10 11.75 -10.30
C ARG A 228 18.32 11.06 -9.19
N LYS A 229 17.58 9.99 -9.53
CA LYS A 229 16.74 9.27 -8.59
C LYS A 229 16.88 7.77 -8.78
N LEU A 230 16.94 7.02 -7.66
CA LEU A 230 16.78 5.56 -7.62
C LEU A 230 15.34 5.24 -7.34
N VAL A 231 14.74 4.34 -8.12
CA VAL A 231 13.35 3.91 -7.93
C VAL A 231 13.34 2.42 -7.61
N VAL A 232 13.04 2.10 -6.35
CA VAL A 232 12.96 0.72 -5.87
C VAL A 232 11.58 0.15 -6.22
N VAL A 233 11.59 -0.92 -7.01
CA VAL A 233 10.39 -1.64 -7.45
C VAL A 233 10.24 -2.95 -6.69
N ASP A 234 11.36 -3.60 -6.37
CA ASP A 234 11.37 -4.86 -5.64
C ASP A 234 10.91 -4.66 -4.18
N ARG A 235 9.76 -5.24 -3.86
CA ARG A 235 9.17 -5.20 -2.52
C ARG A 235 9.74 -6.25 -1.58
N ALA A 236 10.32 -7.29 -2.12
CA ALA A 236 10.95 -8.35 -1.36
C ALA A 236 12.42 -8.04 -1.02
N LEU A 237 12.92 -6.85 -1.43
CA LEU A 237 14.29 -6.44 -1.16
C LEU A 237 14.55 -6.42 0.36
N PRO A 238 15.54 -7.20 0.86
CA PRO A 238 15.85 -7.25 2.28
C PRO A 238 16.21 -5.86 2.84
N PRO A 239 15.79 -5.53 4.06
CA PRO A 239 16.03 -4.21 4.69
C PRO A 239 17.50 -3.81 4.73
N ALA A 240 18.39 -4.76 5.00
CA ALA A 240 19.82 -4.53 5.00
C ALA A 240 20.31 -4.02 3.64
N ARG A 241 19.78 -4.58 2.54
CA ARG A 241 20.09 -4.13 1.18
C ARG A 241 19.48 -2.77 0.87
N LEU A 242 18.24 -2.54 1.30
CA LEU A 242 17.58 -1.23 1.13
C LEU A 242 18.34 -0.14 1.89
N ASN A 243 18.77 -0.41 3.12
CA ASN A 243 19.60 0.51 3.90
C ASN A 243 20.93 0.83 3.20
N ALA A 244 21.61 -0.18 2.66
CA ALA A 244 22.84 0.00 1.88
C ALA A 244 22.60 0.83 0.61
N LEU A 245 21.46 0.65 -0.08
CA LEU A 245 21.06 1.45 -1.22
C LEU A 245 20.80 2.92 -0.84
N VAL A 246 20.11 3.17 0.27
CA VAL A 246 19.88 4.53 0.79
C VAL A 246 21.20 5.21 1.10
N GLU A 247 22.14 4.50 1.74
CA GLU A 247 23.48 5.03 2.05
C GLU A 247 24.29 5.34 0.78
N THR A 248 24.24 4.45 -0.20
CA THR A 248 24.92 4.65 -1.48
C THR A 248 24.28 5.79 -2.29
N ALA A 249 22.95 5.87 -2.32
CA ALA A 249 22.23 6.98 -2.96
C ALA A 249 22.65 8.34 -2.37
N ASN A 250 22.69 8.47 -1.04
CA ASN A 250 23.09 9.69 -0.37
C ASN A 250 24.55 10.06 -0.66
N ARG A 251 25.46 9.06 -0.71
CA ARG A 251 26.86 9.29 -1.06
C ARG A 251 27.03 9.81 -2.48
N LEU A 252 26.21 9.31 -3.41
CA LEU A 252 26.21 9.70 -4.83
C LEU A 252 25.37 10.96 -5.12
N GLY A 253 24.68 11.53 -4.10
CA GLY A 253 23.80 12.69 -4.26
C GLY A 253 22.51 12.37 -5.02
N LEU A 254 22.02 11.12 -4.96
CA LEU A 254 20.78 10.65 -5.59
C LEU A 254 19.64 10.66 -4.58
N THR A 255 18.45 11.02 -5.02
CA THR A 255 17.23 10.77 -4.24
C THR A 255 16.76 9.34 -4.45
N ILE A 256 16.15 8.74 -3.41
CA ILE A 256 15.62 7.39 -3.51
C ILE A 256 14.09 7.40 -3.27
N ALA A 257 13.36 6.64 -4.09
CA ALA A 257 11.91 6.55 -4.00
C ALA A 257 11.46 5.11 -4.27
N ARG A 258 10.24 4.78 -3.90
CA ARG A 258 9.57 3.51 -4.17
C ARG A 258 8.51 3.67 -5.25
N ALA A 259 8.41 2.69 -6.13
CA ALA A 259 7.31 2.62 -7.09
C ALA A 259 5.98 2.34 -6.36
N PRO A 260 4.86 2.97 -6.76
CA PRO A 260 3.55 2.74 -6.18
C PRO A 260 3.08 1.30 -6.42
N ASN A 261 2.15 0.82 -5.58
CA ASN A 261 1.62 -0.53 -5.72
C ASN A 261 0.84 -0.69 -7.03
N PRO A 262 1.12 -1.72 -7.87
CA PRO A 262 0.35 -1.98 -9.08
C PRO A 262 -1.16 -2.11 -8.87
N THR A 263 -1.59 -2.61 -7.70
CA THR A 263 -3.01 -2.74 -7.33
C THR A 263 -3.67 -1.44 -6.88
N GLN A 264 -2.89 -0.39 -6.57
CA GLN A 264 -3.36 0.92 -6.12
C GLN A 264 -3.28 1.99 -7.22
N PHE A 265 -2.92 1.59 -8.44
CA PHE A 265 -2.93 2.53 -9.57
C PHE A 265 -4.35 3.04 -9.82
N ARG A 266 -4.60 4.31 -9.50
CA ARG A 266 -5.79 5.01 -9.99
C ARG A 266 -5.75 5.08 -11.52
N PRO A 267 -6.92 5.13 -12.21
CA PRO A 267 -6.96 5.35 -13.65
C PRO A 267 -6.16 6.61 -13.98
N ALA A 268 -5.33 6.54 -15.02
CA ALA A 268 -4.39 7.58 -15.40
C ALA A 268 -5.05 8.97 -15.46
N THR A 269 -4.78 9.76 -14.45
CA THR A 269 -4.67 11.21 -14.62
C THR A 269 -3.36 11.48 -15.36
N SER A 270 -3.30 12.52 -16.17
CA SER A 270 -2.28 12.86 -17.16
C SER A 270 -0.81 12.91 -16.70
N ASP A 271 -0.51 12.69 -15.43
CA ASP A 271 0.77 13.05 -14.80
C ASP A 271 1.66 11.85 -14.38
N GLY A 272 1.59 10.72 -15.06
CA GLY A 272 2.51 9.59 -14.80
C GLY A 272 2.36 8.94 -13.42
N PRO A 273 3.18 7.91 -13.07
CA PRO A 273 3.14 7.27 -11.75
C PRO A 273 3.77 8.16 -10.68
N GLU A 274 2.99 8.52 -9.65
CA GLU A 274 3.50 9.24 -8.48
C GLU A 274 4.44 8.34 -7.67
N LEU A 275 5.74 8.65 -7.70
CA LEU A 275 6.75 7.93 -6.93
C LEU A 275 6.65 8.30 -5.45
N GLN A 276 6.60 7.29 -4.58
CA GLN A 276 6.50 7.49 -3.14
C GLN A 276 7.91 7.58 -2.52
N PRO A 277 8.16 8.50 -1.57
CA PRO A 277 9.40 8.49 -0.81
C PRO A 277 9.54 7.15 -0.06
N ILE A 278 10.78 6.68 0.15
CA ILE A 278 11.03 5.54 1.03
C ILE A 278 10.59 5.92 2.43
N SER A 279 9.71 5.11 3.00
CA SER A 279 9.21 5.31 4.35
C SER A 279 10.10 4.63 5.41
N VAL A 280 9.95 5.03 6.67
CA VAL A 280 10.63 4.38 7.79
C VAL A 280 10.21 2.91 7.91
N GLU A 281 8.95 2.62 7.58
CA GLU A 281 8.40 1.26 7.54
C GLU A 281 9.17 0.35 6.58
N ASP A 282 9.54 0.88 5.42
CA ASP A 282 10.31 0.15 4.41
C ASP A 282 11.70 -0.26 4.93
N LEU A 283 12.33 0.61 5.71
CA LEU A 283 13.67 0.36 6.27
C LEU A 283 13.67 -0.64 7.42
N LEU A 284 12.59 -0.71 8.18
CA LEU A 284 12.45 -1.65 9.29
C LEU A 284 12.15 -3.08 8.83
N GLY A 285 11.84 -3.25 7.55
CA GLY A 285 11.87 -4.53 6.84
C GLY A 285 10.94 -5.58 7.34
N ARG A 286 9.77 -5.19 7.79
CA ARG A 286 8.77 -6.13 8.24
C ARG A 286 7.95 -6.62 7.04
N PRO A 287 8.11 -7.90 6.59
CA PRO A 287 7.37 -8.39 5.44
C PRO A 287 5.88 -8.37 5.73
N GLN A 288 5.10 -7.84 4.79
CA GLN A 288 3.64 -7.92 4.86
C GLN A 288 3.22 -9.38 4.76
N ILE A 289 2.40 -9.82 5.71
CA ILE A 289 1.86 -11.18 5.70
C ILE A 289 0.52 -11.16 4.98
N VAL A 290 0.31 -12.16 4.16
CA VAL A 290 -1.01 -12.45 3.60
C VAL A 290 -1.81 -13.19 4.68
N LEU A 291 -2.77 -12.50 5.29
CA LEU A 291 -3.66 -13.06 6.30
C LEU A 291 -4.98 -13.49 5.64
N ASP A 292 -5.52 -14.64 6.07
CA ASP A 292 -6.89 -15.03 5.70
C ASP A 292 -7.90 -14.18 6.49
N PHE A 293 -8.60 -13.30 5.81
CA PHE A 293 -9.64 -12.44 6.39
C PHE A 293 -11.01 -13.10 6.48
N THR A 294 -11.18 -14.34 6.05
CA THR A 294 -12.47 -15.05 6.10
C THR A 294 -13.05 -15.16 7.52
N PRO A 295 -12.26 -15.52 8.56
CA PRO A 295 -12.76 -15.55 9.94
C PRO A 295 -13.17 -14.16 10.44
N VAL A 296 -12.38 -13.12 10.11
CA VAL A 296 -12.67 -11.75 10.51
C VAL A 296 -13.95 -11.23 9.85
N ARG A 297 -14.17 -11.54 8.56
CA ARG A 297 -15.42 -11.20 7.87
C ARG A 297 -16.62 -11.85 8.53
N ARG A 298 -16.57 -13.14 8.87
CA ARG A 298 -17.64 -13.84 9.59
C ARG A 298 -17.92 -13.25 10.97
N PHE A 299 -16.87 -12.69 11.61
CA PHE A 299 -16.98 -12.07 12.92
C PHE A 299 -17.66 -10.70 12.83
N ILE A 300 -17.35 -9.86 11.84
CA ILE A 300 -17.73 -8.43 11.77
C ILE A 300 -18.88 -8.14 10.80
N ALA A 301 -18.92 -8.81 9.64
CA ALA A 301 -19.89 -8.44 8.59
C ALA A 301 -21.33 -8.48 9.09
N GLY A 302 -22.09 -7.43 8.77
CA GLY A 302 -23.50 -7.27 9.13
C GLY A 302 -23.78 -7.05 10.62
N ARG A 303 -22.75 -6.80 11.46
CA ARG A 303 -22.89 -6.59 12.91
C ARG A 303 -22.83 -5.12 13.30
N ARG A 304 -23.36 -4.84 14.48
CA ARG A 304 -23.29 -3.52 15.11
C ARG A 304 -21.99 -3.41 15.91
N VAL A 305 -21.07 -2.54 15.47
CA VAL A 305 -19.73 -2.42 16.06
C VAL A 305 -19.60 -1.07 16.76
N LEU A 306 -19.06 -1.07 17.99
CA LEU A 306 -18.73 0.15 18.74
C LEU A 306 -17.22 0.22 18.94
N VAL A 307 -16.62 1.40 18.69
CA VAL A 307 -15.19 1.66 18.89
C VAL A 307 -15.04 2.84 19.84
N THR A 308 -14.38 2.63 21.00
CA THR A 308 -14.00 3.71 21.89
C THR A 308 -12.57 4.17 21.61
N GLY A 309 -12.27 5.45 21.76
CA GLY A 309 -11.01 6.03 21.28
C GLY A 309 -10.94 5.99 19.75
N ALA A 310 -12.11 6.15 19.11
CA ALA A 310 -12.28 5.94 17.66
C ALA A 310 -11.44 6.88 16.80
N GLY A 311 -11.13 8.09 17.28
CA GLY A 311 -10.29 9.05 16.56
C GLY A 311 -8.80 8.94 16.88
N GLY A 312 -8.39 8.07 17.81
CA GLY A 312 -6.99 7.79 18.12
C GLY A 312 -6.29 6.99 16.99
N SER A 313 -4.95 6.90 17.03
CA SER A 313 -4.17 6.23 15.97
C SER A 313 -4.59 4.77 15.72
N ILE A 314 -4.85 3.99 16.77
CA ILE A 314 -5.31 2.59 16.65
C ILE A 314 -6.81 2.56 16.38
N GLY A 315 -7.61 3.34 17.11
CA GLY A 315 -9.07 3.34 16.99
C GLY A 315 -9.52 3.72 15.57
N SER A 316 -8.92 4.74 14.98
CA SER A 316 -9.26 5.16 13.60
C SER A 316 -8.94 4.09 12.55
N GLU A 317 -7.83 3.38 12.71
CA GLU A 317 -7.51 2.27 11.81
C GLU A 317 -8.42 1.05 12.02
N VAL A 318 -8.83 0.77 13.28
CA VAL A 318 -9.88 -0.23 13.56
C VAL A 318 -11.17 0.15 12.84
N VAL A 319 -11.59 1.41 12.93
CA VAL A 319 -12.78 1.92 12.22
C VAL A 319 -12.67 1.70 10.72
N ARG A 320 -11.54 2.09 10.09
CA ARG A 320 -11.31 1.91 8.64
C ARG A 320 -11.43 0.46 8.22
N GLN A 321 -10.74 -0.44 8.94
CA GLN A 321 -10.74 -1.86 8.58
C GLN A 321 -12.09 -2.52 8.85
N VAL A 322 -12.79 -2.17 9.92
CA VAL A 322 -14.14 -2.63 10.21
C VAL A 322 -15.12 -2.16 9.13
N CYS A 323 -15.08 -0.88 8.74
CA CYS A 323 -15.94 -0.34 7.68
C CYS A 323 -15.68 -1.02 6.33
N ALA A 324 -14.42 -1.32 6.01
CA ALA A 324 -14.06 -2.05 4.78
C ALA A 324 -14.60 -3.49 4.75
N ILE A 325 -14.90 -4.09 5.90
CA ILE A 325 -15.50 -5.43 6.00
C ILE A 325 -17.03 -5.39 5.83
N GLY A 326 -17.69 -4.28 6.16
CA GLY A 326 -19.12 -4.07 6.02
C GLY A 326 -19.93 -4.44 7.27
N PRO A 327 -19.82 -3.69 8.38
CA PRO A 327 -20.72 -3.81 9.52
C PRO A 327 -22.12 -3.31 9.13
N SER A 328 -23.17 -3.68 9.86
CA SER A 328 -24.52 -3.12 9.68
C SER A 328 -24.62 -1.69 10.19
N ALA A 329 -23.93 -1.41 11.30
CA ALA A 329 -23.81 -0.06 11.86
C ALA A 329 -22.52 0.09 12.67
N ILE A 330 -21.98 1.31 12.75
CA ILE A 330 -20.81 1.62 13.55
C ILE A 330 -21.08 2.78 14.51
N CYS A 331 -20.67 2.64 15.78
CA CYS A 331 -20.68 3.71 16.77
C CYS A 331 -19.25 4.14 17.09
N LEU A 332 -18.96 5.41 16.85
CA LEU A 332 -17.67 6.03 17.10
C LEU A 332 -17.74 6.81 18.41
N VAL A 333 -16.93 6.44 19.39
CA VAL A 333 -16.87 7.08 20.70
C VAL A 333 -15.47 7.62 20.95
N ASP A 334 -15.33 8.91 21.20
CA ASP A 334 -14.06 9.55 21.56
C ASP A 334 -14.31 10.72 22.53
N ALA A 335 -13.34 10.99 23.39
CA ALA A 335 -13.38 12.15 24.27
C ALA A 335 -12.95 13.45 23.56
N SER A 336 -12.18 13.34 22.47
CA SER A 336 -11.73 14.45 21.64
C SER A 336 -12.71 14.69 20.49
N GLU A 337 -13.38 15.85 20.52
CA GLU A 337 -14.27 16.29 19.44
C GLU A 337 -13.55 16.32 18.09
N PHE A 338 -12.36 16.92 18.04
CA PHE A 338 -11.57 17.04 16.80
C PHE A 338 -11.22 15.68 16.17
N ASN A 339 -10.74 14.75 17.00
CA ASN A 339 -10.39 13.41 16.52
C ASN A 339 -11.63 12.64 16.04
N LEU A 340 -12.75 12.79 16.78
CA LEU A 340 -14.01 12.15 16.41
C LEU A 340 -14.56 12.72 15.10
N TYR A 341 -14.57 14.03 14.94
CA TYR A 341 -15.00 14.71 13.72
C TYR A 341 -14.19 14.23 12.50
N THR A 342 -12.88 14.12 12.66
CA THR A 342 -12.00 13.69 11.57
C THR A 342 -12.35 12.29 11.07
N ILE A 343 -12.52 11.32 11.98
CA ILE A 343 -12.86 9.95 11.59
C ILE A 343 -14.31 9.80 11.13
N ASP A 344 -15.25 10.55 11.69
CA ASP A 344 -16.66 10.55 11.28
C ASP A 344 -16.81 11.07 9.83
N SER A 345 -16.11 12.16 9.51
CA SER A 345 -16.08 12.72 8.15
C SER A 345 -15.51 11.71 7.15
N GLU A 346 -14.39 11.08 7.49
CA GLU A 346 -13.75 10.06 6.65
C GLU A 346 -14.69 8.86 6.38
N VAL A 347 -15.37 8.36 7.42
CA VAL A 347 -16.34 7.26 7.28
C VAL A 347 -17.53 7.69 6.43
N SER A 348 -18.00 8.93 6.58
CA SER A 348 -19.08 9.50 5.77
C SER A 348 -18.77 9.50 4.27
N GLU A 349 -17.53 9.87 3.93
CA GLU A 349 -17.09 10.00 2.55
C GLU A 349 -16.79 8.65 1.90
N GLN A 350 -16.11 7.77 2.63
CA GLN A 350 -15.63 6.50 2.05
C GLN A 350 -16.67 5.38 2.10
N TRP A 351 -17.53 5.36 3.12
CA TRP A 351 -18.55 4.31 3.32
C TRP A 351 -19.93 4.90 3.63
N PRO A 352 -20.53 5.67 2.70
CA PRO A 352 -21.79 6.41 2.94
C PRO A 352 -23.00 5.51 3.23
N THR A 353 -22.91 4.22 2.89
CA THR A 353 -24.01 3.25 3.11
C THR A 353 -24.04 2.64 4.51
N ILE A 354 -22.97 2.80 5.30
CA ILE A 354 -22.92 2.27 6.67
C ILE A 354 -23.63 3.24 7.62
N GLU A 355 -24.61 2.72 8.37
CA GLU A 355 -25.23 3.49 9.47
C GLU A 355 -24.16 3.84 10.50
N ARG A 356 -23.96 5.12 10.79
CA ARG A 356 -22.96 5.59 11.74
C ARG A 356 -23.54 6.49 12.81
N VAL A 357 -22.99 6.37 14.01
CA VAL A 357 -23.34 7.18 15.18
C VAL A 357 -22.07 7.69 15.82
N ALA A 358 -21.84 9.00 15.84
CA ALA A 358 -20.72 9.61 16.56
C ALA A 358 -21.16 10.14 17.93
N ARG A 359 -20.36 9.88 18.96
CA ARG A 359 -20.61 10.28 20.35
C ARG A 359 -19.35 10.85 21.02
N VAL A 360 -19.38 12.10 21.40
CA VAL A 360 -18.33 12.71 22.22
C VAL A 360 -18.56 12.26 23.66
N ILE A 361 -17.85 11.22 24.09
CA ILE A 361 -17.96 10.63 25.43
C ILE A 361 -16.59 10.25 25.96
N ASP A 362 -16.28 10.67 27.17
CA ASP A 362 -15.15 10.17 27.95
C ASP A 362 -15.57 8.88 28.67
N VAL A 363 -14.76 7.82 28.51
CA VAL A 363 -15.02 6.49 29.10
C VAL A 363 -15.09 6.51 30.64
N ARG A 364 -14.59 7.57 31.28
CA ARG A 364 -14.69 7.79 32.72
C ARG A 364 -16.13 8.08 33.17
N HIS A 365 -16.99 8.54 32.27
CA HIS A 365 -18.39 8.90 32.59
C HIS A 365 -19.32 7.69 32.42
N ARG A 366 -19.47 6.92 33.50
CA ARG A 366 -20.28 5.69 33.55
C ARG A 366 -21.65 5.85 32.92
N LEU A 367 -22.44 6.85 33.34
CA LEU A 367 -23.81 7.05 32.85
C LEU A 367 -23.90 7.31 31.36
N LEU A 368 -22.92 8.03 30.78
CA LEU A 368 -22.90 8.30 29.33
C LEU A 368 -22.55 7.06 28.54
N ILE A 369 -21.63 6.24 29.04
CA ILE A 369 -21.27 4.94 28.44
C ILE A 369 -22.50 4.01 28.52
N ASP A 370 -23.12 3.84 29.67
CA ASP A 370 -24.31 2.97 29.84
C ASP A 370 -25.45 3.40 28.90
N ARG A 371 -25.73 4.69 28.74
CA ARG A 371 -26.74 5.22 27.81
C ARG A 371 -26.38 4.97 26.37
N CYS A 372 -25.11 5.15 26.00
CA CYS A 372 -24.62 4.88 24.66
C CYS A 372 -24.80 3.41 24.29
N PHE A 373 -24.40 2.49 25.16
CA PHE A 373 -24.55 1.06 24.97
C PHE A 373 -26.02 0.63 24.90
N ALA A 374 -26.87 1.13 25.80
CA ALA A 374 -28.31 0.84 25.83
C ALA A 374 -29.01 1.30 24.53
N SER A 375 -28.65 2.46 24.00
CA SER A 375 -29.24 3.02 22.78
C SER A 375 -28.73 2.34 21.50
N PHE A 376 -27.40 2.13 21.40
CA PHE A 376 -26.80 1.55 20.21
C PHE A 376 -26.86 0.02 20.18
N LYS A 377 -26.82 -0.66 21.33
CA LYS A 377 -26.81 -2.12 21.49
C LYS A 377 -25.74 -2.80 20.62
N PRO A 378 -24.44 -2.55 20.87
CA PRO A 378 -23.36 -3.12 20.08
C PRO A 378 -23.30 -4.63 20.26
N GLU A 379 -23.01 -5.37 19.18
CA GLU A 379 -22.68 -6.78 19.23
C GLU A 379 -21.18 -7.02 19.44
N ILE A 380 -20.34 -6.08 18.95
CA ILE A 380 -18.88 -6.13 19.07
C ILE A 380 -18.38 -4.76 19.55
N VAL A 381 -17.46 -4.78 20.51
CA VAL A 381 -16.84 -3.57 21.04
C VAL A 381 -15.32 -3.67 20.90
N PHE A 382 -14.71 -2.66 20.32
CA PHE A 382 -13.25 -2.46 20.34
C PHE A 382 -12.94 -1.29 21.27
N HIS A 383 -12.23 -1.57 22.37
CA HIS A 383 -11.89 -0.57 23.37
C HIS A 383 -10.43 -0.13 23.18
N ALA A 384 -10.24 0.98 22.45
CA ALA A 384 -8.94 1.58 22.18
C ALA A 384 -8.69 2.91 22.95
N ALA A 385 -9.68 3.39 23.73
CA ALA A 385 -9.52 4.57 24.57
C ALA A 385 -8.52 4.31 25.70
N ALA A 386 -7.46 5.11 25.78
CA ALA A 386 -6.45 5.03 26.83
C ALA A 386 -5.52 6.25 26.83
N LEU A 387 -4.95 6.58 27.97
CA LEU A 387 -3.79 7.46 28.11
C LEU A 387 -2.51 6.60 27.98
N LYS A 388 -1.58 7.00 27.08
CA LYS A 388 -0.43 6.15 26.71
C LYS A 388 0.95 6.82 26.91
N HIS A 389 1.01 8.13 27.09
CA HIS A 389 2.27 8.87 27.18
C HIS A 389 2.85 8.78 28.58
N VAL A 390 3.84 7.89 28.78
CA VAL A 390 4.43 7.59 30.09
C VAL A 390 4.80 8.84 30.88
N PRO A 391 5.52 9.86 30.33
CA PRO A 391 5.88 11.04 31.12
C PRO A 391 4.66 11.86 31.62
N LEU A 392 3.60 11.94 30.80
CA LEU A 392 2.38 12.65 31.18
C LEU A 392 1.59 11.86 32.21
N VAL A 393 1.55 10.54 32.08
CA VAL A 393 0.87 9.64 33.00
C VAL A 393 1.57 9.62 34.38
N GLU A 394 2.90 9.60 34.40
CA GLU A 394 3.65 9.67 35.67
C GLU A 394 3.42 11.01 36.42
N ALA A 395 3.22 12.08 35.66
CA ALA A 395 2.85 13.38 36.22
C ALA A 395 1.36 13.50 36.65
N ASN A 396 0.51 12.61 36.10
CA ASN A 396 -0.96 12.62 36.33
C ASN A 396 -1.48 11.17 36.54
N PRO A 397 -1.05 10.47 37.58
CA PRO A 397 -1.33 9.05 37.75
C PRO A 397 -2.81 8.72 37.93
N VAL A 398 -3.54 9.59 38.64
CA VAL A 398 -5.00 9.45 38.88
C VAL A 398 -5.75 9.39 37.56
N GLU A 399 -5.42 10.28 36.62
CA GLU A 399 -6.06 10.36 35.28
C GLU A 399 -5.85 9.07 34.49
N ALA A 400 -4.66 8.51 34.57
CA ALA A 400 -4.35 7.26 33.89
C ALA A 400 -5.06 6.05 34.50
N ILE A 401 -5.08 5.95 35.83
CA ILE A 401 -5.79 4.88 36.52
C ILE A 401 -7.29 4.97 36.21
N TRP A 402 -7.85 6.16 36.28
CA TRP A 402 -9.27 6.40 36.01
C TRP A 402 -9.63 6.06 34.56
N THR A 403 -8.87 6.58 33.58
CA THR A 403 -9.14 6.31 32.17
C THR A 403 -8.88 4.85 31.78
N ASN A 404 -7.68 4.32 32.11
CA ASN A 404 -7.24 3.03 31.60
C ASN A 404 -7.84 1.84 32.37
N ALA A 405 -8.02 1.95 33.70
CA ALA A 405 -8.56 0.87 34.50
C ALA A 405 -10.08 1.04 34.73
N ILE A 406 -10.52 2.15 35.31
CA ILE A 406 -11.95 2.34 35.62
C ILE A 406 -12.77 2.58 34.36
N GLY A 407 -12.27 3.35 33.37
CA GLY A 407 -12.92 3.49 32.08
C GLY A 407 -13.09 2.15 31.35
N THR A 408 -12.08 1.25 31.41
CA THR A 408 -12.21 -0.12 30.89
C THR A 408 -13.29 -0.91 31.62
N ARG A 409 -13.38 -0.81 32.97
CA ARG A 409 -14.46 -1.42 33.75
C ARG A 409 -15.83 -0.97 33.25
N HIS A 410 -16.04 0.35 33.08
CA HIS A 410 -17.32 0.88 32.59
C HIS A 410 -17.71 0.31 31.24
N VAL A 411 -16.77 0.23 30.30
CA VAL A 411 -17.00 -0.35 28.96
C VAL A 411 -17.31 -1.84 29.05
N CYS A 412 -16.57 -2.61 29.87
CA CYS A 412 -16.78 -4.04 30.05
C CYS A 412 -18.15 -4.35 30.65
N ASP A 413 -18.52 -3.62 31.73
CA ASP A 413 -19.80 -3.80 32.42
C ASP A 413 -20.97 -3.46 31.51
N SER A 414 -20.87 -2.35 30.75
CA SER A 414 -21.91 -1.95 29.80
C SER A 414 -22.04 -2.96 28.67
N ALA A 415 -20.91 -3.52 28.18
CA ALA A 415 -20.92 -4.58 27.17
C ALA A 415 -21.62 -5.85 27.70
N ALA A 416 -21.33 -6.22 28.95
CA ALA A 416 -22.01 -7.35 29.61
C ALA A 416 -23.53 -7.11 29.78
N ALA A 417 -23.89 -5.89 30.21
CA ALA A 417 -25.29 -5.53 30.48
C ALA A 417 -26.18 -5.56 29.22
N VAL A 418 -25.64 -5.23 28.03
CA VAL A 418 -26.40 -5.26 26.77
C VAL A 418 -26.30 -6.61 26.04
N GLY A 419 -25.61 -7.60 26.61
CA GLY A 419 -25.42 -8.90 25.98
C GLY A 419 -24.56 -8.85 24.71
N CYS A 420 -23.55 -8.02 24.71
CA CYS A 420 -22.58 -7.92 23.62
C CYS A 420 -21.93 -9.30 23.35
N ARG A 421 -21.65 -9.62 22.08
CA ARG A 421 -20.99 -10.89 21.72
C ARG A 421 -19.50 -10.88 22.10
N ALA A 422 -18.83 -9.77 21.87
CA ALA A 422 -17.40 -9.64 22.16
C ALA A 422 -17.01 -8.23 22.57
N MET A 423 -16.12 -8.14 23.56
CA MET A 423 -15.43 -6.91 23.95
C MET A 423 -13.93 -7.16 23.85
N VAL A 424 -13.25 -6.34 23.02
CA VAL A 424 -11.82 -6.44 22.72
C VAL A 424 -11.09 -5.26 23.35
N LEU A 425 -10.23 -5.53 24.32
CA LEU A 425 -9.35 -4.56 24.93
C LEU A 425 -8.04 -4.45 24.15
N ILE A 426 -7.73 -3.26 23.68
CA ILE A 426 -6.41 -2.94 23.14
C ILE A 426 -5.45 -2.71 24.31
N SER A 427 -4.43 -3.58 24.44
CA SER A 427 -3.40 -3.52 25.48
C SER A 427 -2.01 -3.26 24.89
N THR A 428 -0.98 -3.37 25.71
CA THR A 428 0.40 -3.00 25.37
C THR A 428 1.41 -3.96 26.01
N ASP A 429 2.62 -4.06 25.41
CA ASP A 429 3.80 -4.69 25.98
C ASP A 429 4.17 -4.13 27.37
N LYS A 430 3.89 -2.83 27.60
CA LYS A 430 4.20 -2.15 28.88
C LYS A 430 3.33 -2.61 30.05
N ALA A 431 2.28 -3.39 29.81
CA ALA A 431 1.51 -4.07 30.84
C ALA A 431 2.26 -5.28 31.44
N VAL A 432 3.36 -5.72 30.79
CA VAL A 432 4.20 -6.79 31.29
C VAL A 432 5.26 -6.24 32.23
N ASN A 433 5.35 -6.80 33.47
CA ASN A 433 6.30 -6.34 34.51
C ASN A 433 6.36 -4.79 34.57
N PRO A 434 5.24 -4.10 34.85
CA PRO A 434 5.14 -2.66 34.62
C PRO A 434 6.07 -1.88 35.56
N THR A 435 6.85 -0.95 35.00
CA THR A 435 7.72 0.00 35.73
C THR A 435 7.14 1.40 35.78
N ASN A 436 5.94 1.60 35.28
CA ASN A 436 5.24 2.88 35.23
C ASN A 436 3.73 2.71 35.40
N VAL A 437 3.04 3.80 35.79
CA VAL A 437 1.59 3.82 36.05
C VAL A 437 0.79 3.46 34.80
N MET A 438 1.24 3.87 33.61
CA MET A 438 0.54 3.55 32.38
C MET A 438 0.49 2.02 32.15
N GLY A 439 1.61 1.33 32.25
CA GLY A 439 1.67 -0.12 32.14
C GLY A 439 0.85 -0.81 33.24
N ALA A 440 0.99 -0.36 34.50
CA ALA A 440 0.25 -0.90 35.63
C ALA A 440 -1.29 -0.72 35.48
N SER A 441 -1.76 0.44 35.00
CA SER A 441 -3.19 0.67 34.74
C SER A 441 -3.75 -0.19 33.61
N LYS A 442 -2.96 -0.46 32.56
CA LYS A 442 -3.35 -1.37 31.47
C LYS A 442 -3.34 -2.83 31.94
N ARG A 443 -2.36 -3.23 32.77
CA ARG A 443 -2.32 -4.57 33.37
C ARG A 443 -3.53 -4.80 34.30
N CYS A 444 -3.92 -3.78 35.06
CA CYS A 444 -5.14 -3.79 35.86
C CYS A 444 -6.39 -4.01 34.98
N ALA A 445 -6.49 -3.32 33.87
CA ALA A 445 -7.57 -3.49 32.87
C ALA A 445 -7.62 -4.90 32.28
N GLU A 446 -6.47 -5.48 31.92
CA GLU A 446 -6.38 -6.88 31.48
C GLU A 446 -6.91 -7.84 32.55
N GLY A 447 -6.49 -7.64 33.82
CA GLY A 447 -6.94 -8.44 34.94
C GLY A 447 -8.47 -8.40 35.12
N TYR A 448 -9.10 -7.21 34.90
CA TYR A 448 -10.54 -7.09 34.93
C TYR A 448 -11.23 -7.88 33.80
N CYS A 449 -10.75 -7.75 32.58
CA CYS A 449 -11.27 -8.52 31.43
C CYS A 449 -11.14 -10.04 31.67
N GLN A 450 -10.00 -10.50 32.19
CA GLN A 450 -9.77 -11.91 32.51
C GLN A 450 -10.73 -12.42 33.59
N THR A 451 -10.98 -11.61 34.62
CA THR A 451 -11.89 -11.94 35.72
C THR A 451 -13.33 -12.05 35.25
N LEU A 452 -13.76 -11.12 34.39
CA LEU A 452 -15.09 -11.16 33.76
C LEU A 452 -15.23 -12.38 32.81
N ALA A 453 -14.24 -12.64 31.99
CA ALA A 453 -14.27 -13.81 31.09
C ALA A 453 -14.52 -15.11 31.87
N ARG A 454 -13.82 -15.30 33.00
CA ARG A 454 -14.04 -16.47 33.89
C ARG A 454 -15.42 -16.47 34.56
N ALA A 455 -15.89 -15.31 35.03
CA ALA A 455 -17.21 -15.24 35.66
C ALA A 455 -18.37 -15.53 34.71
N HIS A 456 -18.13 -15.35 33.42
CA HIS A 456 -19.07 -15.64 32.34
C HIS A 456 -18.84 -16.98 31.64
N GLU A 457 -17.80 -17.73 32.00
CA GLU A 457 -17.45 -19.00 31.39
C GLU A 457 -18.63 -20.01 31.51
N GLY A 458 -18.94 -20.68 30.40
CA GLY A 458 -20.04 -21.65 30.33
C GLY A 458 -21.45 -21.07 30.33
N ARG A 459 -21.63 -19.74 30.38
CA ARG A 459 -22.98 -19.12 30.30
C ARG A 459 -23.38 -18.89 28.85
N PRO A 460 -24.49 -19.45 28.38
CA PRO A 460 -24.97 -19.23 27.01
C PRO A 460 -25.22 -17.74 26.74
N GLY A 461 -24.71 -17.21 25.63
CA GLY A 461 -24.90 -15.81 25.24
C GLY A 461 -24.06 -14.78 26.02
N ALA A 462 -23.15 -15.25 26.86
CA ALA A 462 -22.26 -14.35 27.59
C ALA A 462 -21.21 -13.72 26.65
N PRO A 463 -20.77 -12.47 26.94
CA PRO A 463 -19.74 -11.81 26.15
C PRO A 463 -18.38 -12.51 26.23
N HIS A 464 -17.67 -12.56 25.11
CA HIS A 464 -16.26 -12.91 25.10
C HIS A 464 -15.41 -11.68 25.36
N PHE A 465 -14.61 -11.72 26.44
CA PHE A 465 -13.65 -10.66 26.76
C PHE A 465 -12.27 -11.06 26.25
N VAL A 466 -11.73 -10.28 25.30
CA VAL A 466 -10.45 -10.53 24.62
C VAL A 466 -9.52 -9.37 24.92
N ALA A 467 -8.30 -9.64 25.35
CA ALA A 467 -7.25 -8.62 25.49
C ALA A 467 -6.11 -8.93 24.52
N VAL A 468 -5.63 -7.90 23.81
CA VAL A 468 -4.56 -8.04 22.82
C VAL A 468 -3.42 -7.09 23.13
N ARG A 469 -2.22 -7.64 23.40
CA ARG A 469 -0.97 -6.91 23.64
C ARG A 469 -0.18 -6.75 22.37
N PHE A 470 0.38 -5.58 22.16
CA PHE A 470 1.42 -5.32 21.15
C PHE A 470 2.34 -4.18 21.59
N GLY A 471 3.49 -4.07 20.96
CA GLY A 471 4.49 -3.05 21.25
C GLY A 471 4.22 -1.72 20.55
N ASN A 472 5.29 -1.00 20.20
CA ASN A 472 5.13 0.31 19.58
C ASN A 472 4.64 0.18 18.14
N VAL A 473 3.81 1.14 17.72
CA VAL A 473 3.35 1.28 16.35
C VAL A 473 3.95 2.52 15.70
N LEU A 474 4.40 2.35 14.45
CA LEU A 474 5.02 3.43 13.67
C LEU A 474 4.01 4.54 13.34
N GLY A 475 4.46 5.78 13.35
CA GLY A 475 3.64 6.92 12.96
C GLY A 475 2.49 7.28 13.92
N SER A 476 2.37 6.61 15.09
CA SER A 476 1.32 6.97 16.06
C SER A 476 1.59 8.33 16.69
N SER A 477 0.52 9.07 17.01
CA SER A 477 0.60 10.42 17.60
C SER A 477 1.50 10.44 18.84
N GLY A 478 2.47 11.38 18.86
CA GLY A 478 3.44 11.55 19.94
C GLY A 478 4.48 10.44 20.07
N SER A 479 4.63 9.54 19.08
CA SER A 479 5.69 8.53 19.06
C SER A 479 7.03 9.11 18.58
N VAL A 480 8.09 8.28 18.61
CA VAL A 480 9.46 8.69 18.30
C VAL A 480 9.64 9.16 16.85
N VAL A 481 8.95 8.55 15.88
CA VAL A 481 9.06 8.91 14.46
C VAL A 481 8.56 10.34 14.20
N PRO A 482 7.32 10.74 14.56
CA PRO A 482 6.88 12.12 14.44
C PRO A 482 7.73 13.13 15.25
N LEU A 483 8.32 12.69 16.37
CA LEU A 483 9.24 13.53 17.13
C LEU A 483 10.50 13.81 16.29
N PHE A 484 11.13 12.78 15.74
CA PHE A 484 12.33 12.91 14.92
C PHE A 484 12.07 13.71 13.65
N GLU A 485 10.93 13.51 12.97
CA GLU A 485 10.55 14.34 11.82
C GLU A 485 10.46 15.82 12.14
N ARG A 486 9.84 16.16 13.28
CA ARG A 486 9.73 17.54 13.74
C ARG A 486 11.12 18.11 14.09
N GLN A 487 11.98 17.33 14.76
CA GLN A 487 13.34 17.75 15.10
C GLN A 487 14.20 17.92 13.85
N LEU A 488 14.08 17.03 12.85
CA LEU A 488 14.75 17.16 11.56
C LEU A 488 14.31 18.43 10.82
N LYS A 489 13.00 18.72 10.80
CA LYS A 489 12.46 19.97 10.21
C LYS A 489 13.00 21.23 10.90
N ALA A 490 13.31 21.13 12.19
CA ALA A 490 13.89 22.23 12.97
C ALA A 490 15.43 22.30 12.86
N GLY A 491 16.08 21.41 12.09
CA GLY A 491 17.54 21.38 11.96
C GLY A 491 18.26 20.51 12.99
N GLY A 492 17.53 19.79 13.84
CA GLY A 492 18.08 18.95 14.91
C GLY A 492 18.29 19.68 16.22
N PRO A 493 18.98 19.08 17.22
CA PRO A 493 19.43 17.68 17.24
C PRO A 493 18.27 16.67 17.39
N LEU A 494 18.51 15.38 17.04
CA LEU A 494 17.59 14.30 17.39
C LEU A 494 17.91 13.83 18.81
N THR A 495 16.86 13.77 19.65
CA THR A 495 17.02 13.36 21.06
C THR A 495 16.64 11.91 21.28
N VAL A 496 17.56 11.10 21.77
CA VAL A 496 17.38 9.68 22.12
C VAL A 496 17.66 9.52 23.63
N THR A 497 16.82 8.74 24.31
CA THR A 497 16.93 8.62 25.76
C THR A 497 18.14 7.79 26.22
N HIS A 498 18.55 6.76 25.45
CA HIS A 498 19.74 5.95 25.75
C HIS A 498 20.34 5.34 24.48
N PRO A 499 21.67 5.18 24.35
CA PRO A 499 22.30 4.59 23.16
C PRO A 499 21.79 3.18 22.83
N ASP A 500 21.54 2.38 23.84
CA ASP A 500 21.14 0.97 23.72
C ASP A 500 19.66 0.73 23.89
N ILE A 501 18.83 1.78 23.89
CA ILE A 501 17.39 1.59 24.01
C ILE A 501 16.83 0.93 22.76
N GLU A 502 16.09 -0.14 22.97
CA GLU A 502 15.46 -0.92 21.90
C GLU A 502 13.94 -0.91 22.04
N ARG A 503 13.26 -0.89 20.90
CA ARG A 503 11.79 -1.01 20.86
C ARG A 503 11.37 -1.92 19.72
N TYR A 504 10.29 -2.64 19.94
CA TYR A 504 9.59 -3.35 18.89
C TYR A 504 8.74 -2.38 18.08
N PHE A 505 8.70 -2.55 16.77
CA PHE A 505 7.85 -1.74 15.90
C PHE A 505 6.99 -2.58 14.97
N MET A 506 5.77 -2.10 14.75
CA MET A 506 4.82 -2.65 13.81
C MET A 506 4.11 -1.48 13.10
N THR A 507 3.61 -1.68 11.89
CA THR A 507 2.74 -0.65 11.28
C THR A 507 1.39 -0.65 11.98
N ILE A 508 0.71 0.51 12.03
CA ILE A 508 -0.64 0.61 12.62
C ILE A 508 -1.59 -0.34 11.90
N ARG A 509 -1.50 -0.41 10.57
CA ARG A 509 -2.33 -1.28 9.75
C ARG A 509 -2.15 -2.76 10.08
N GLU A 510 -0.90 -3.22 10.19
CA GLU A 510 -0.59 -4.61 10.54
C GLU A 510 -1.07 -4.95 11.96
N ALA A 511 -0.81 -4.05 12.94
CA ALA A 511 -1.27 -4.24 14.31
C ALA A 511 -2.79 -4.45 14.37
N VAL A 512 -3.55 -3.60 13.68
CA VAL A 512 -5.01 -3.72 13.65
C VAL A 512 -5.47 -4.99 12.92
N GLN A 513 -4.83 -5.37 11.82
CA GLN A 513 -5.14 -6.63 11.14
C GLN A 513 -4.98 -7.83 12.06
N LEU A 514 -3.88 -7.89 12.83
CA LEU A 514 -3.64 -8.97 13.78
C LEU A 514 -4.57 -8.89 15.01
N VAL A 515 -4.93 -7.69 15.46
CA VAL A 515 -5.96 -7.50 16.51
C VAL A 515 -7.31 -8.07 16.06
N LEU A 516 -7.74 -7.78 14.84
CA LEU A 516 -9.00 -8.32 14.32
C LEU A 516 -8.97 -9.85 14.19
N GLN A 517 -7.84 -10.41 13.78
CA GLN A 517 -7.62 -11.86 13.73
C GLN A 517 -7.68 -12.50 15.13
N ALA A 518 -6.93 -11.93 16.09
CA ALA A 518 -6.95 -12.37 17.49
C ALA A 518 -8.36 -12.31 18.09
N SER A 519 -9.11 -11.25 17.74
CA SER A 519 -10.49 -11.06 18.19
C SER A 519 -11.42 -12.13 17.64
N ALA A 520 -11.34 -12.42 16.34
CA ALA A 520 -12.13 -13.47 15.70
C ALA A 520 -11.82 -14.85 16.30
N LEU A 521 -10.51 -15.13 16.52
CA LEU A 521 -10.05 -16.38 17.13
C LEU A 521 -10.54 -16.52 18.57
N GLY A 522 -10.40 -15.47 19.41
CA GLY A 522 -10.82 -15.50 20.82
C GLY A 522 -12.32 -15.65 21.04
N VAL A 523 -13.13 -15.40 19.98
CA VAL A 523 -14.59 -15.62 20.03
C VAL A 523 -14.98 -16.99 19.48
N THR A 524 -14.20 -17.54 18.54
CA THR A 524 -14.51 -18.84 17.92
C THR A 524 -13.96 -20.02 18.70
N ASP A 525 -12.82 -19.84 19.35
CA ASP A 525 -12.18 -20.85 20.19
C ASP A 525 -12.40 -20.58 21.68
N THR A 526 -13.38 -21.23 22.24
CA THR A 526 -13.75 -21.10 23.65
C THR A 526 -12.65 -21.55 24.63
N THR A 527 -11.69 -22.37 24.20
CA THR A 527 -10.54 -22.79 25.02
C THR A 527 -9.58 -21.63 25.32
N LEU A 528 -9.68 -20.55 24.55
CA LEU A 528 -8.88 -19.34 24.70
C LEU A 528 -9.58 -18.24 25.54
N ALA A 529 -10.74 -18.53 26.12
CA ALA A 529 -11.48 -17.62 26.94
C ALA A 529 -10.64 -17.11 28.15
N GLY A 530 -10.62 -15.79 28.36
CA GLY A 530 -9.88 -15.16 29.46
C GLY A 530 -8.36 -15.19 29.31
N ARG A 531 -7.82 -15.66 28.19
CA ARG A 531 -6.40 -15.55 27.88
C ARG A 531 -6.06 -14.21 27.24
N VAL A 532 -4.79 -13.80 27.31
CA VAL A 532 -4.30 -12.57 26.70
C VAL A 532 -3.57 -12.92 25.43
N PHE A 533 -3.99 -12.36 24.32
CA PHE A 533 -3.29 -12.49 23.05
C PHE A 533 -2.12 -11.50 23.01
N ALA A 534 -1.01 -11.92 22.44
CA ALA A 534 0.16 -11.08 22.22
C ALA A 534 0.62 -11.21 20.77
N LEU A 535 0.78 -10.08 20.11
CA LEU A 535 1.25 -10.05 18.75
C LEU A 535 2.76 -10.25 18.68
N ASP A 536 3.21 -11.05 17.71
CA ASP A 536 4.63 -11.21 17.43
C ASP A 536 5.17 -9.91 16.82
N MET A 537 5.99 -9.23 17.59
CA MET A 537 6.57 -7.94 17.23
C MET A 537 7.83 -8.06 16.36
N GLY A 538 8.31 -9.27 16.07
CA GLY A 538 9.55 -9.51 15.32
C GLY A 538 10.80 -9.13 16.09
N THR A 539 11.82 -8.57 15.41
CA THR A 539 13.07 -8.16 16.03
C THR A 539 13.00 -6.74 16.57
N PRO A 540 13.60 -6.48 17.77
CA PRO A 540 13.67 -5.13 18.32
C PRO A 540 14.63 -4.25 17.49
N VAL A 541 14.39 -2.95 17.50
CA VAL A 541 15.17 -1.95 16.77
C VAL A 541 15.77 -0.95 17.75
N LYS A 542 17.07 -0.69 17.64
CA LYS A 542 17.73 0.38 18.39
C LYS A 542 17.24 1.74 17.95
N ILE A 543 16.76 2.57 18.89
CA ILE A 543 16.25 3.90 18.58
C ILE A 543 17.32 4.81 18.00
N ALA A 544 18.58 4.65 18.43
CA ALA A 544 19.71 5.37 17.88
C ALA A 544 19.94 5.02 16.39
N ASP A 545 19.73 3.77 15.97
CA ASP A 545 19.84 3.38 14.57
C ASP A 545 18.67 3.91 13.74
N LEU A 546 17.45 3.89 14.28
CA LEU A 546 16.31 4.54 13.68
C LEU A 546 16.56 6.05 13.44
N ALA A 547 17.12 6.75 14.43
CA ALA A 547 17.49 8.16 14.28
C ALA A 547 18.50 8.36 13.14
N ARG A 548 19.55 7.53 13.08
CA ARG A 548 20.55 7.58 11.98
C ARG A 548 19.90 7.35 10.61
N GLN A 549 18.99 6.38 10.52
CA GLN A 549 18.27 6.07 9.28
C GLN A 549 17.39 7.24 8.84
N MET A 550 16.66 7.88 9.76
CA MET A 550 15.80 9.03 9.45
C MET A 550 16.61 10.24 8.98
N ILE A 551 17.77 10.51 9.60
CA ILE A 551 18.69 11.57 9.12
C ILE A 551 19.14 11.27 7.68
N ARG A 552 19.50 10.00 7.38
CA ARG A 552 19.91 9.58 6.03
C ARG A 552 18.77 9.68 5.02
N LEU A 553 17.53 9.31 5.39
CA LEU A 553 16.36 9.49 4.53
C LEU A 553 16.10 10.95 4.18
N ALA A 554 16.41 11.88 5.09
CA ALA A 554 16.35 13.30 4.83
C ALA A 554 17.52 13.82 3.95
N GLY A 555 18.41 12.92 3.48
CA GLY A 555 19.57 13.30 2.67
C GLY A 555 20.72 13.93 3.46
N LEU A 556 20.68 13.84 4.80
CA LEU A 556 21.63 14.45 5.72
C LEU A 556 22.61 13.41 6.28
N LYS A 557 23.75 13.85 6.79
CA LYS A 557 24.80 13.00 7.37
C LYS A 557 24.70 13.01 8.88
N PRO A 558 24.47 11.84 9.54
CA PRO A 558 24.44 11.73 10.99
C PRO A 558 25.77 12.19 11.62
N GLY A 559 25.69 13.01 12.66
CA GLY A 559 26.83 13.54 13.40
C GLY A 559 27.59 14.69 12.72
N LYS A 560 27.34 14.95 11.42
CA LYS A 560 27.93 16.08 10.70
C LYS A 560 26.92 17.20 10.46
N ASP A 561 25.78 16.85 9.83
CA ASP A 561 24.73 17.82 9.49
C ASP A 561 23.71 17.91 10.62
N VAL A 562 23.39 16.77 11.27
CA VAL A 562 22.45 16.68 12.39
C VAL A 562 23.05 15.78 13.49
N ALA A 563 23.13 16.30 14.72
CA ALA A 563 23.60 15.57 15.89
C ALA A 563 22.50 14.65 16.47
N ILE A 564 22.92 13.58 17.15
CA ILE A 564 22.06 12.75 18.00
C ILE A 564 22.51 12.97 19.43
N GLU A 565 21.61 13.47 20.27
CA GLU A 565 21.88 13.73 21.68
C GLU A 565 21.21 12.69 22.57
N PHE A 566 21.93 12.23 23.60
CA PHE A 566 21.45 11.27 24.58
C PHE A 566 21.02 12.00 25.85
N THR A 567 19.69 11.94 26.15
CA THR A 567 19.09 12.73 27.22
C THR A 567 18.98 11.99 28.56
N GLY A 568 19.32 10.72 28.62
CA GLY A 568 19.07 9.84 29.77
C GLY A 568 17.66 9.22 29.75
N LEU A 569 17.52 8.04 30.39
CA LEU A 569 16.24 7.36 30.51
C LEU A 569 15.27 8.20 31.36
N ARG A 570 14.02 8.24 30.96
CA ARG A 570 12.93 8.88 31.70
C ARG A 570 12.45 8.02 32.86
N PRO A 571 11.90 8.61 33.94
CA PRO A 571 11.30 7.81 35.01
C PRO A 571 10.27 6.80 34.46
N GLY A 572 10.39 5.54 34.86
CA GLY A 572 9.53 4.46 34.41
C GLY A 572 9.76 3.96 32.98
N GLU A 573 10.78 4.46 32.26
CA GLU A 573 11.16 3.97 30.94
C GLU A 573 12.10 2.77 31.05
N LYS A 574 11.75 1.66 30.37
CA LYS A 574 12.59 0.45 30.29
C LYS A 574 13.61 0.60 29.16
N LEU A 575 14.80 0.01 29.36
CA LEU A 575 15.79 -0.11 28.29
C LEU A 575 15.33 -1.08 27.19
N PHE A 576 14.76 -2.22 27.62
CA PHE A 576 14.19 -3.25 26.76
C PHE A 576 12.75 -3.54 27.18
N GLU A 577 11.83 -3.65 26.21
CA GLU A 577 10.44 -4.02 26.47
C GLU A 577 10.24 -5.52 26.38
N GLU A 578 9.37 -6.05 27.24
CA GLU A 578 9.03 -7.47 27.31
C GLU A 578 7.60 -7.68 26.79
N VAL A 579 7.38 -8.71 26.02
CA VAL A 579 6.05 -9.03 25.48
C VAL A 579 5.28 -9.99 26.40
N PHE A 580 6.02 -10.75 27.25
CA PHE A 580 5.47 -11.78 28.14
C PHE A 580 6.11 -11.69 29.53
N HIS A 581 5.33 -12.03 30.57
CA HIS A 581 5.89 -12.21 31.92
C HIS A 581 6.72 -13.52 31.97
N ALA A 582 7.75 -13.54 32.82
CA ALA A 582 8.60 -14.71 33.02
C ALA A 582 7.83 -15.97 33.47
N GLY A 583 6.63 -15.82 34.04
CA GLY A 583 5.76 -16.92 34.47
C GLY A 583 4.58 -17.20 33.53
N GLU A 584 4.45 -16.51 32.42
CA GLU A 584 3.43 -16.78 31.40
C GLU A 584 3.92 -17.88 30.46
N ARG A 585 3.09 -18.90 30.23
CA ARG A 585 3.34 -19.90 29.19
C ARG A 585 2.85 -19.36 27.86
N ILE A 586 3.73 -19.28 26.89
CA ILE A 586 3.45 -18.80 25.55
C ILE A 586 3.05 -19.99 24.70
N GLU A 587 1.91 -19.89 24.02
CA GLU A 587 1.42 -20.89 23.10
C GLU A 587 1.16 -20.23 21.74
N PRO A 588 1.68 -20.77 20.63
CA PRO A 588 1.33 -20.28 19.30
C PRO A 588 -0.14 -20.59 19.00
N THR A 589 -0.78 -19.75 18.21
CA THR A 589 -2.15 -19.98 17.77
C THR A 589 -2.22 -20.43 16.30
N ALA A 590 -3.42 -20.76 15.83
CA ALA A 590 -3.66 -21.06 14.41
C ALA A 590 -3.43 -19.85 13.49
N VAL A 591 -3.39 -18.63 14.05
CA VAL A 591 -3.14 -17.40 13.29
C VAL A 591 -1.66 -17.05 13.36
N PRO A 592 -0.96 -16.98 12.21
CA PRO A 592 0.44 -16.59 12.20
C PRO A 592 0.68 -15.25 12.90
N ARG A 593 1.75 -15.15 13.69
CA ARG A 593 2.13 -13.97 14.48
C ARG A 593 1.16 -13.57 15.60
N VAL A 594 0.22 -14.41 15.96
CA VAL A 594 -0.62 -14.24 17.14
C VAL A 594 -0.30 -15.37 18.11
N ASN A 595 0.23 -15.01 19.27
CA ASN A 595 0.49 -15.92 20.37
C ASN A 595 -0.57 -15.67 21.47
N VAL A 596 -0.70 -16.63 22.36
CA VAL A 596 -1.56 -16.52 23.52
C VAL A 596 -0.76 -16.80 24.79
N ALA A 597 -0.98 -15.97 25.82
CA ALA A 597 -0.40 -16.14 27.12
C ALA A 597 -1.42 -16.79 28.08
N SER A 598 -0.96 -17.83 28.81
CA SER A 598 -1.77 -18.45 29.84
C SER A 598 -2.04 -17.45 30.98
N PRO A 599 -3.29 -17.32 31.44
CA PRO A 599 -3.60 -16.36 32.50
C PRO A 599 -2.93 -16.76 33.81
N ARG A 600 -2.37 -15.77 34.53
CA ARG A 600 -2.17 -15.90 35.97
C ARG A 600 -3.55 -16.09 36.63
N THR A 601 -3.59 -16.77 37.77
CA THR A 601 -4.85 -16.97 38.50
C THR A 601 -5.47 -15.60 38.82
N PRO A 602 -6.56 -15.17 38.15
CA PRO A 602 -7.17 -13.89 38.46
C PRO A 602 -7.82 -13.91 39.83
N LEU A 603 -7.96 -12.72 40.42
CA LEU A 603 -8.74 -12.54 41.63
C LEU A 603 -10.21 -12.93 41.38
N HIS A 604 -10.90 -13.40 42.44
CA HIS A 604 -12.33 -13.66 42.33
C HIS A 604 -13.11 -12.37 42.05
N LEU A 605 -14.08 -12.38 41.13
CA LEU A 605 -14.77 -11.15 40.63
C LEU A 605 -15.31 -10.25 41.79
N PRO A 606 -15.97 -10.76 42.85
CA PRO A 606 -16.41 -9.90 43.97
C PRO A 606 -15.28 -9.18 44.65
N ALA A 607 -14.15 -9.85 44.92
CA ALA A 607 -13.00 -9.22 45.55
C ALA A 607 -12.34 -8.18 44.62
N PHE A 608 -12.31 -8.46 43.33
CA PHE A 608 -11.77 -7.55 42.32
C PHE A 608 -12.65 -6.30 42.20
N SER A 609 -13.98 -6.45 42.17
CA SER A 609 -14.95 -5.34 42.11
C SER A 609 -14.84 -4.41 43.35
N LEU A 610 -14.74 -4.97 44.57
CA LEU A 610 -14.56 -4.16 45.78
C LEU A 610 -13.30 -3.29 45.75
N ILE A 611 -12.18 -3.85 45.23
CA ILE A 611 -10.95 -3.05 45.10
C ILE A 611 -11.12 -1.98 44.02
N PHE A 612 -11.80 -2.30 42.90
CA PHE A 612 -12.07 -1.30 41.84
C PHE A 612 -13.00 -0.18 42.33
N ASP A 613 -14.01 -0.48 43.16
CA ASP A 613 -14.85 0.54 43.78
C ASP A 613 -14.03 1.50 44.65
N ALA A 614 -13.09 0.95 45.44
CA ALA A 614 -12.18 1.76 46.22
C ALA A 614 -11.22 2.60 45.34
N VAL A 615 -10.71 2.04 44.26
CA VAL A 615 -9.87 2.75 43.27
C VAL A 615 -10.65 3.91 42.65
N GLU A 616 -11.88 3.64 42.18
CA GLU A 616 -12.75 4.65 41.58
C GLU A 616 -13.02 5.79 42.56
N GLN A 617 -13.35 5.48 43.83
CA GLN A 617 -13.57 6.48 44.88
C GLN A 617 -12.29 7.29 45.15
N ALA A 618 -11.11 6.63 45.20
CA ALA A 618 -9.85 7.34 45.39
C ALA A 618 -9.55 8.29 44.21
N CYS A 619 -9.82 7.87 42.97
CA CYS A 619 -9.66 8.71 41.81
C CYS A 619 -10.64 9.90 41.79
N CYS A 620 -11.92 9.66 42.04
CA CYS A 620 -12.93 10.72 42.10
C CYS A 620 -12.63 11.78 43.17
N CYS A 621 -12.04 11.37 44.30
CA CYS A 621 -11.65 12.29 45.38
C CYS A 621 -10.26 12.90 45.22
N GLY A 622 -9.53 12.58 44.10
CA GLY A 622 -8.17 13.08 43.88
C GLY A 622 -7.13 12.54 44.87
N ARG A 623 -7.40 11.41 45.54
CA ARG A 623 -6.51 10.78 46.54
C ARG A 623 -5.45 9.91 45.85
N GLU A 624 -4.41 10.56 45.31
CA GLU A 624 -3.40 9.97 44.47
C GLU A 624 -2.66 8.81 45.15
N ASP A 625 -2.13 9.01 46.36
CA ASP A 625 -1.37 8.00 47.10
C ASP A 625 -2.21 6.75 47.40
N GLU A 626 -3.50 6.93 47.65
CA GLU A 626 -4.42 5.82 47.88
C GLU A 626 -4.69 5.05 46.56
N ALA A 627 -4.98 5.75 45.49
CA ALA A 627 -5.18 5.14 44.17
C ALA A 627 -3.95 4.30 43.76
N LEU A 628 -2.74 4.82 43.96
CA LEU A 628 -1.49 4.10 43.69
C LEU A 628 -1.25 2.90 44.61
N ARG A 629 -1.58 3.02 45.91
CA ARG A 629 -1.49 1.86 46.81
C ARG A 629 -2.45 0.75 46.38
N LEU A 630 -3.67 1.10 46.03
CA LEU A 630 -4.68 0.15 45.55
C LEU A 630 -4.25 -0.48 44.21
N LEU A 631 -3.69 0.31 43.27
CA LEU A 631 -3.16 -0.20 42.03
C LEU A 631 -2.06 -1.25 42.23
N ARG A 632 -1.10 -0.99 43.14
CA ARG A 632 -0.07 -1.96 43.53
C ARG A 632 -0.63 -3.24 44.14
N ARG A 633 -1.76 -3.13 44.86
CA ARG A 633 -2.44 -4.31 45.40
C ARG A 633 -3.05 -5.20 44.32
N ILE A 634 -3.56 -4.57 43.25
CA ILE A 634 -4.12 -5.28 42.10
C ILE A 634 -3.00 -5.83 41.20
N VAL A 635 -1.92 -5.08 41.03
CA VAL A 635 -0.77 -5.39 40.17
C VAL A 635 0.49 -5.47 41.04
N PRO A 636 0.71 -6.60 41.74
CA PRO A 636 1.85 -6.75 42.64
C PRO A 636 3.21 -6.66 41.97
N GLU A 637 3.27 -7.00 40.68
CA GLU A 637 4.44 -6.88 39.83
C GLU A 637 4.80 -5.44 39.43
N TYR A 638 4.02 -4.45 39.84
CA TYR A 638 4.30 -3.04 39.53
C TYR A 638 5.43 -2.50 40.40
N GLU A 639 6.58 -2.27 39.79
CA GLU A 639 7.74 -1.61 40.40
C GLU A 639 7.71 -0.12 40.09
N ALA A 640 7.25 0.69 41.03
CA ALA A 640 7.17 2.14 40.84
C ALA A 640 8.58 2.77 40.81
N PRO A 641 8.87 3.65 39.85
CA PRO A 641 10.10 4.41 39.85
C PRO A 641 10.16 5.32 41.09
N PRO A 642 11.38 5.65 41.58
CA PRO A 642 11.53 6.66 42.60
C PRO A 642 10.99 7.99 42.09
N ARG A 643 10.02 8.56 42.78
CA ARG A 643 9.45 9.86 42.38
C ARG A 643 10.48 10.97 42.61
N PRO A 644 10.76 11.79 41.59
CA PRO A 644 11.55 12.99 41.82
C PRO A 644 10.82 13.92 42.77
N SER A 645 11.57 14.48 43.72
CA SER A 645 11.03 15.53 44.63
C SER A 645 10.43 16.67 43.79
N PRO A 646 9.30 17.29 44.23
CA PRO A 646 8.63 18.36 43.47
C PRO A 646 9.52 19.51 43.01
N ALA A 647 10.65 19.73 43.71
CA ALA A 647 11.63 20.74 43.37
C ALA A 647 12.40 20.48 42.05
N ARG A 648 12.45 19.24 41.58
CA ARG A 648 13.12 18.91 40.29
C ARG A 648 12.24 19.03 39.04
N LEU A 649 10.92 19.02 39.21
CA LEU A 649 9.97 19.17 38.07
C LEU A 649 9.96 20.62 37.52
N ALA A 650 10.32 21.59 38.36
CA ALA A 650 10.44 23.01 37.94
C ALA A 650 11.73 23.31 37.12
N SER A 651 12.75 22.45 37.17
CA SER A 651 14.05 22.70 36.54
C SER A 651 14.25 22.00 35.17
N THR A 652 13.30 21.17 34.71
CA THR A 652 13.33 20.49 33.42
C THR A 652 12.47 21.15 32.33
N ALA A 653 12.09 22.44 32.53
CA ALA A 653 11.65 23.24 31.40
C ALA A 653 12.83 23.34 30.42
N PRO A 654 12.70 23.00 29.14
CA PRO A 654 13.76 23.23 28.19
C PRO A 654 14.10 24.71 28.22
N ALA A 655 15.36 25.05 28.40
CA ALA A 655 15.86 26.40 28.22
C ALA A 655 15.49 26.82 26.78
N ALA A 656 14.37 27.52 26.67
CA ALA A 656 13.95 28.14 25.44
C ALA A 656 14.64 29.50 25.33
N ALA A 657 15.01 29.85 24.13
CA ALA A 657 15.44 31.13 23.66
C ALA A 657 16.95 31.36 23.66
N VAL A 658 17.60 30.76 22.67
CA VAL A 658 18.66 31.47 21.96
C VAL A 658 17.97 32.24 20.82
N GLY A 659 18.25 33.57 20.78
CA GLY A 659 17.68 34.49 19.81
C GLY A 659 17.88 34.03 18.38
N VAL A 660 16.81 33.98 17.62
CA VAL A 660 16.86 33.81 16.17
C VAL A 660 17.18 35.15 15.58
N GLU A 661 18.43 35.35 15.14
CA GLU A 661 18.73 36.36 14.14
C GLU A 661 18.04 36.02 12.83
N ALA A 662 17.20 36.92 12.36
CA ALA A 662 16.52 36.83 11.07
C ALA A 662 17.57 36.90 9.94
N GLY A 663 17.78 35.75 9.23
CA GLY A 663 18.62 35.80 8.03
C GLY A 663 19.28 34.48 7.66
N SER A 664 18.52 33.47 7.27
CA SER A 664 18.86 32.47 6.25
C SER A 664 17.70 31.46 6.13
N GLU A 665 17.13 31.36 4.93
CA GLU A 665 16.17 30.28 4.60
C GLU A 665 16.81 28.91 4.87
N PRO A 666 16.16 28.00 5.61
CA PRO A 666 16.70 26.67 5.89
C PRO A 666 16.85 25.89 4.58
N ALA A 667 18.01 25.31 4.39
CA ALA A 667 18.40 24.50 3.22
C ALA A 667 17.46 23.31 2.93
N TYR A 668 16.60 22.98 3.86
CA TYR A 668 15.60 21.90 3.78
C TYR A 668 14.41 22.21 2.86
N GLU A 669 13.93 23.46 2.80
CA GLU A 669 12.84 23.84 1.87
C GLU A 669 13.25 23.72 0.40
N LYS A 670 14.52 23.88 0.09
CA LYS A 670 15.06 23.73 -1.27
C LYS A 670 15.08 22.29 -1.79
N LEU A 671 14.99 21.29 -0.90
CA LEU A 671 15.03 19.87 -1.29
C LEU A 671 13.66 19.23 -1.41
N LEU A 672 12.64 19.72 -0.69
CA LEU A 672 11.28 19.16 -0.73
C LEU A 672 10.35 19.82 -1.76
N PHE A 673 10.66 21.05 -2.22
CA PHE A 673 9.79 21.84 -3.10
C PHE A 673 10.45 22.29 -4.41
N ARG A 674 11.56 21.69 -4.84
CA ARG A 674 12.06 21.86 -6.21
C ARG A 674 11.22 21.02 -7.19
N GLY A 675 10.02 21.47 -7.45
CA GLY A 675 9.12 20.82 -8.41
C GLY A 675 7.77 21.52 -8.61
N GLN A 676 7.58 22.70 -8.00
CA GLN A 676 6.38 23.49 -8.29
C GLN A 676 6.78 24.91 -8.65
N ASP A 677 7.13 25.13 -9.92
CA ASP A 677 7.08 26.44 -10.54
C ASP A 677 5.61 26.85 -10.63
N ARG A 678 5.19 27.80 -9.80
CA ARG A 678 3.93 28.51 -9.99
C ARG A 678 4.09 29.48 -11.16
N PRO A 679 3.19 29.50 -12.13
CA PRO A 679 3.13 30.61 -13.07
C PRO A 679 2.69 31.87 -12.33
N ALA A 680 3.49 32.93 -12.51
CA ALA A 680 3.17 34.28 -12.06
C ALA A 680 1.99 34.84 -12.86
N SER A 681 1.22 35.68 -12.21
CA SER A 681 0.20 36.61 -12.64
C SER A 681 -1.25 36.18 -12.38
N LEU A 682 -1.78 36.84 -11.37
CA LEU A 682 -3.02 37.62 -11.42
C LEU A 682 -3.14 38.39 -10.09
N ALA A 683 -2.74 39.63 -10.16
CA ALA A 683 -3.04 40.62 -9.14
C ALA A 683 -4.56 40.83 -9.10
N ALA A 684 -5.18 40.57 -7.97
CA ALA A 684 -6.58 40.92 -7.71
C ALA A 684 -6.63 42.22 -6.89
N ASP A 685 -7.33 43.19 -7.44
CA ASP A 685 -7.72 44.47 -6.91
C ASP A 685 -8.59 44.31 -5.62
N PRO A 686 -8.32 45.02 -4.54
CA PRO A 686 -9.13 44.98 -3.31
C PRO A 686 -10.22 46.07 -3.32
N SER A 687 -11.31 45.86 -4.05
CA SER A 687 -12.51 46.72 -3.89
C SER A 687 -13.76 46.02 -4.36
N SER A 688 -14.44 45.30 -3.48
CA SER A 688 -15.92 45.32 -3.42
C SER A 688 -16.46 44.47 -2.25
N PRO A 689 -17.53 44.90 -1.58
CA PRO A 689 -17.95 44.36 -0.29
C PRO A 689 -19.02 43.26 -0.41
N SER A 690 -18.90 42.32 0.54
CA SER A 690 -19.95 41.53 1.19
C SER A 690 -21.33 41.39 0.57
N LYS A 691 -21.77 40.13 0.37
CA LYS A 691 -23.15 39.67 0.71
C LYS A 691 -23.10 38.24 1.16
N TRP A 692 -23.32 38.05 2.47
CA TRP A 692 -23.74 36.79 3.05
C TRP A 692 -25.26 36.73 3.05
N MET A 693 -25.82 35.69 2.47
CA MET A 693 -27.02 34.96 2.87
C MET A 693 -26.84 33.51 2.48
#